data_dd7b3491915d665daf3ef9cded4504de
#
_entry.id   dd7b3491915d665daf3ef9cded4504de
#
_cell.length_a   1.000
_cell.length_b   1.000
_cell.length_c   1.000
_cell.angle_alpha   90.00
_cell.angle_beta   90.00
_cell.angle_gamma   90.00
#
_symmetry.space_group_name_H-M   'P 1'
#
loop_
_entity.id
_entity.type
_entity.pdbx_description
1 polymer ?
#
loop_
_entity_poly.entity_id
_entity_poly.type
_entity_poly.pdbx_seq_one_letter_code
_entity_poly.pdbx_strand_id
1 'polypeptide(L)'
;MEERNNNLTFSQKVRRLLIGGKRSHQDPYLFHKLSLVVFFAWVGLGADGLSSSCYGPEEAFLALKTHPFLGVFVVLASAVTIFVISASYSQIVELFPTGGGGYLVASKLLSPVTGMVSGCALIVDYVLTITLSVASGADALFSFLPLKVYSLKLPFAIAVLAILILLNMRGVKESVVPLVPIFLAFLITHTFAIVYAVLTHLTDFGTLAGQTMTDIRQARGEVGIIGMIFVILRAYSMGAGTYTGIEAVSNGIPVLREPKVQTAKHTMRYMACSLAFMVVGLMTGYLLYKVEYQHGKTLNAVLLDKMTAEWNPTGAYVFVLATLLSEAVLLFVAAQTGFIDGPRVLGNMALDRWFPSRFAFLSDRFVTQNGILLMGGASLILMVLTRGSVKFMVVLYSINVFITFFLSQLGMVRHWWLVRKEVKKWVGKITVNGVGLVLTAFILVSVSVIKFYEGGWITIFITGSLVAAAVAIKHSYKRSLIPLKRLDNLVQTANISGAKPVQKTAAGTPVFDPKAKTAVILVSGYNGLGLHTLFYVTRLFGDTFRNFFFVQAGVIDAGNFKGKEEIEKLKEHVDVELNRYVKLMQAQGFYAEGLSSIGTDAVEEICNVANGIIERYPQAVFFGGQMIFPQDGFFNKLLHNYTTFAVQKRFYRQGIPFLIMPIRVGLGA
;
A
#
# COMPACT_ATOMS: atom_id res chain seq x y z
N MET A 1 -6.87 34.12 -2.35
CA MET A 1 -7.40 32.75 -2.61
C MET A 1 -8.69 32.73 -3.43
N GLU A 2 -9.49 33.78 -3.42
CA GLU A 2 -10.75 33.87 -4.18
C GLU A 2 -10.59 34.13 -5.67
N GLU A 3 -9.62 34.92 -6.11
CA GLU A 3 -9.40 35.23 -7.53
C GLU A 3 -8.96 34.03 -8.41
N ARG A 4 -8.34 32.98 -7.84
CA ARG A 4 -8.01 31.75 -8.59
C ARG A 4 -9.20 30.82 -8.87
N ASN A 5 -10.40 31.13 -8.36
CA ASN A 5 -11.57 30.26 -8.49
C ASN A 5 -12.38 30.47 -9.79
N ASN A 6 -12.26 31.63 -10.44
CA ASN A 6 -13.14 31.98 -11.56
C ASN A 6 -12.74 31.39 -12.93
N ASN A 7 -11.49 30.90 -13.08
CA ASN A 7 -10.97 30.39 -14.36
C ASN A 7 -10.92 28.86 -14.49
N LEU A 8 -11.60 28.13 -13.58
CA LEU A 8 -11.59 26.66 -13.64
C LEU A 8 -12.63 26.15 -14.64
N THR A 9 -12.22 25.24 -15.52
CA THR A 9 -13.16 24.52 -16.41
C THR A 9 -14.15 23.69 -15.58
N PHE A 10 -15.32 23.36 -16.14
CA PHE A 10 -16.33 22.55 -15.46
C PHE A 10 -15.75 21.22 -14.92
N SER A 11 -14.93 20.53 -15.73
CA SER A 11 -14.25 19.30 -15.31
C SER A 11 -13.28 19.51 -14.13
N GLN A 12 -12.60 20.65 -14.07
CA GLN A 12 -11.73 21.03 -12.95
C GLN A 12 -12.54 21.36 -11.68
N LYS A 13 -13.70 21.99 -11.82
CA LYS A 13 -14.62 22.25 -10.71
C LYS A 13 -15.18 20.94 -10.15
N VAL A 14 -15.62 20.02 -10.99
CA VAL A 14 -16.09 18.68 -10.58
C VAL A 14 -14.96 17.87 -9.92
N ARG A 15 -13.77 17.86 -10.52
CA ARG A 15 -12.59 17.21 -9.92
C ARG A 15 -12.26 17.79 -8.53
N ARG A 16 -12.32 19.11 -8.38
CA ARG A 16 -12.07 19.79 -7.08
C ARG A 16 -13.14 19.48 -6.06
N LEU A 17 -14.40 19.34 -6.47
CA LEU A 17 -15.49 18.93 -5.60
C LEU A 17 -15.34 17.48 -5.16
N LEU A 18 -15.00 16.57 -6.07
CA LEU A 18 -14.88 15.13 -5.80
C LEU A 18 -13.58 14.76 -5.08
N ILE A 19 -12.43 15.34 -5.47
CA ILE A 19 -11.09 14.96 -4.99
C ILE A 19 -10.53 15.98 -3.99
N GLY A 20 -10.98 17.24 -4.04
CA GLY A 20 -10.49 18.34 -3.21
C GLY A 20 -9.36 19.16 -3.85
N GLY A 21 -8.97 20.26 -3.20
CA GLY A 21 -7.92 21.17 -3.67
C GLY A 21 -6.49 20.65 -3.43
N LYS A 22 -5.50 21.26 -4.13
CA LYS A 22 -4.07 20.98 -3.95
C LYS A 22 -3.62 21.27 -2.50
N ARG A 23 -2.70 20.46 -1.99
CA ARG A 23 -2.02 20.70 -0.71
C ARG A 23 -0.61 21.21 -0.98
N SER A 24 -0.14 22.13 -0.15
CA SER A 24 1.23 22.67 -0.26
C SER A 24 2.19 21.81 0.54
N HIS A 25 3.31 21.41 -0.07
CA HIS A 25 4.42 20.74 0.61
C HIS A 25 5.18 21.67 1.58
N GLN A 26 4.98 22.99 1.44
CA GLN A 26 5.60 24.00 2.29
C GLN A 26 4.83 24.24 3.62
N ASP A 27 3.65 23.59 3.83
CA ASP A 27 2.92 23.69 5.10
C ASP A 27 3.74 23.05 6.24
N PRO A 28 4.24 23.83 7.23
CA PRO A 28 5.05 23.32 8.33
C PRO A 28 4.37 22.22 9.15
N TYR A 29 3.03 22.26 9.17
CA TYR A 29 2.20 21.32 9.91
C TYR A 29 1.67 20.16 9.07
N LEU A 30 2.10 20.02 7.80
CA LEU A 30 1.58 19.01 6.89
C LEU A 30 1.69 17.60 7.49
N PHE A 31 2.89 17.20 7.91
CA PHE A 31 3.12 15.89 8.50
C PHE A 31 2.41 15.68 9.83
N HIS A 32 2.33 16.72 10.66
CA HIS A 32 1.58 16.66 11.92
C HIS A 32 0.08 16.50 11.68
N LYS A 33 -0.47 17.20 10.70
CA LYS A 33 -1.88 17.07 10.29
C LYS A 33 -2.18 15.71 9.69
N LEU A 34 -1.20 15.04 9.06
CA LEU A 34 -1.35 13.72 8.44
C LEU A 34 -1.05 12.56 9.40
N SER A 35 -0.42 12.80 10.56
CA SER A 35 -0.01 11.76 11.50
C SER A 35 -1.12 11.33 12.46
N LEU A 36 -1.13 10.01 12.80
CA LEU A 36 -2.09 9.38 13.70
C LEU A 36 -1.46 9.09 15.07
N VAL A 37 -2.14 9.48 16.15
CA VAL A 37 -1.82 9.02 17.51
C VAL A 37 -2.32 7.59 17.71
N VAL A 38 -1.86 6.89 18.78
CA VAL A 38 -2.17 5.49 19.07
C VAL A 38 -3.64 5.13 18.90
N PHE A 39 -4.54 5.95 19.48
CA PHE A 39 -5.98 5.72 19.40
C PHE A 39 -6.51 5.79 17.96
N PHE A 40 -6.18 6.86 17.23
CA PHE A 40 -6.59 6.98 15.82
C PHE A 40 -5.91 5.98 14.90
N ALA A 41 -4.69 5.54 15.24
CA ALA A 41 -4.00 4.48 14.54
C ALA A 41 -4.69 3.11 14.77
N TRP A 42 -5.14 2.85 15.99
CA TRP A 42 -5.92 1.65 16.31
C TRP A 42 -7.26 1.64 15.58
N VAL A 43 -7.97 2.79 15.52
CA VAL A 43 -9.19 2.92 14.71
C VAL A 43 -8.90 2.76 13.21
N GLY A 44 -7.85 3.40 12.68
CA GLY A 44 -7.60 3.45 11.23
C GLY A 44 -6.87 2.24 10.65
N LEU A 45 -5.91 1.69 11.39
CA LEU A 45 -5.10 0.54 10.95
C LEU A 45 -5.54 -0.76 11.64
N GLY A 46 -5.99 -0.67 12.90
CA GLY A 46 -6.46 -1.82 13.66
C GLY A 46 -7.89 -2.24 13.30
N ALA A 47 -8.67 -1.38 12.64
CA ALA A 47 -10.01 -1.73 12.14
C ALA A 47 -9.97 -2.92 11.19
N ASP A 48 -8.92 -3.04 10.37
CA ASP A 48 -8.74 -4.18 9.46
C ASP A 48 -8.60 -5.50 10.23
N GLY A 49 -7.71 -5.55 11.22
CA GLY A 49 -7.59 -6.72 12.08
C GLY A 49 -8.91 -7.06 12.80
N LEU A 50 -9.59 -6.04 13.37
CA LEU A 50 -10.86 -6.25 14.08
C LEU A 50 -12.01 -6.70 13.16
N SER A 51 -12.07 -6.16 11.93
CA SER A 51 -13.10 -6.55 10.96
C SER A 51 -12.99 -8.01 10.55
N SER A 52 -11.80 -8.60 10.60
CA SER A 52 -11.61 -10.01 10.33
C SER A 52 -12.31 -10.94 11.32
N SER A 53 -12.64 -10.44 12.53
CA SER A 53 -13.47 -11.16 13.50
C SER A 53 -14.94 -11.30 13.08
N CYS A 54 -15.39 -10.51 12.11
CA CYS A 54 -16.77 -10.56 11.62
C CYS A 54 -17.05 -11.73 10.67
N TYR A 55 -16.02 -12.20 9.94
CA TYR A 55 -16.17 -13.31 8.96
C TYR A 55 -15.25 -14.50 9.23
N GLY A 56 -14.08 -14.29 9.82
CA GLY A 56 -13.11 -15.35 10.06
C GLY A 56 -13.60 -16.45 11.01
N PRO A 57 -14.12 -16.11 12.19
CA PRO A 57 -14.76 -17.07 13.10
C PRO A 57 -15.91 -17.82 12.49
N GLU A 58 -16.75 -17.17 11.71
CA GLU A 58 -17.87 -17.78 10.97
C GLU A 58 -17.39 -18.88 10.02
N GLU A 59 -16.43 -18.56 9.15
CA GLU A 59 -15.88 -19.52 8.19
C GLU A 59 -15.18 -20.71 8.89
N ALA A 60 -14.49 -20.46 10.01
CA ALA A 60 -13.91 -21.50 10.83
C ALA A 60 -14.97 -22.40 11.43
N PHE A 61 -16.02 -21.82 12.00
CA PHE A 61 -17.09 -22.57 12.65
C PHE A 61 -17.90 -23.42 11.66
N LEU A 62 -18.24 -22.85 10.51
CA LEU A 62 -18.96 -23.58 9.45
C LEU A 62 -18.15 -24.75 8.87
N ALA A 63 -16.81 -24.66 8.88
CA ALA A 63 -15.94 -25.73 8.41
C ALA A 63 -15.92 -26.97 9.34
N LEU A 64 -16.33 -26.83 10.59
CA LEU A 64 -16.45 -27.94 11.55
C LEU A 64 -17.63 -28.88 11.22
N LYS A 65 -18.61 -28.40 10.46
CA LYS A 65 -19.80 -29.18 10.00
C LYS A 65 -20.55 -29.82 11.15
N THR A 66 -20.51 -31.19 11.25
CA THR A 66 -21.20 -32.01 12.23
C THR A 66 -20.56 -32.03 13.61
N HIS A 67 -19.35 -31.45 13.74
CA HIS A 67 -18.55 -31.46 15.00
C HIS A 67 -18.27 -30.04 15.52
N PRO A 68 -19.30 -29.22 15.83
CA PRO A 68 -19.13 -27.81 16.18
C PRO A 68 -18.34 -27.61 17.48
N PHE A 69 -18.41 -28.54 18.44
CA PHE A 69 -17.70 -28.41 19.72
C PHE A 69 -16.21 -28.65 19.63
N LEU A 70 -15.69 -29.21 18.53
CA LEU A 70 -14.25 -29.16 18.21
C LEU A 70 -13.75 -27.72 17.98
N GLY A 71 -14.64 -26.76 17.83
CA GLY A 71 -14.35 -25.33 17.75
C GLY A 71 -13.53 -24.78 18.92
N VAL A 72 -13.62 -25.39 20.11
CA VAL A 72 -12.80 -25.02 21.26
C VAL A 72 -11.30 -25.06 20.92
N PHE A 73 -10.84 -26.06 20.16
CA PHE A 73 -9.44 -26.17 19.75
C PHE A 73 -9.07 -25.08 18.74
N VAL A 74 -9.99 -24.73 17.83
CA VAL A 74 -9.80 -23.65 16.86
C VAL A 74 -9.70 -22.30 17.56
N VAL A 75 -10.54 -22.04 18.57
CA VAL A 75 -10.49 -20.82 19.41
C VAL A 75 -9.12 -20.65 20.05
N LEU A 76 -8.62 -21.71 20.71
CA LEU A 76 -7.31 -21.66 21.39
C LEU A 76 -6.17 -21.45 20.40
N ALA A 77 -6.16 -22.20 19.29
CA ALA A 77 -5.14 -22.06 18.25
C ALA A 77 -5.17 -20.66 17.64
N SER A 78 -6.35 -20.08 17.40
CA SER A 78 -6.50 -18.74 16.87
C SER A 78 -5.94 -17.67 17.82
N ALA A 79 -6.27 -17.74 19.10
CA ALA A 79 -5.73 -16.82 20.11
C ALA A 79 -4.21 -16.87 20.16
N VAL A 80 -3.60 -18.06 20.21
CA VAL A 80 -2.14 -18.22 20.19
C VAL A 80 -1.54 -17.59 18.93
N THR A 81 -2.14 -17.84 17.78
CA THR A 81 -1.65 -17.32 16.49
C THR A 81 -1.65 -15.79 16.46
N ILE A 82 -2.74 -15.14 16.90
CA ILE A 82 -2.86 -13.68 16.97
C ILE A 82 -1.72 -13.08 17.79
N PHE A 83 -1.45 -13.63 19.00
CA PHE A 83 -0.41 -13.09 19.86
C PHE A 83 1.01 -13.37 19.33
N VAL A 84 1.27 -14.55 18.76
CA VAL A 84 2.57 -14.88 18.16
C VAL A 84 2.90 -13.98 16.98
N ILE A 85 1.95 -13.82 16.04
CA ILE A 85 2.13 -12.96 14.87
C ILE A 85 2.31 -11.50 15.31
N SER A 86 1.48 -10.99 16.21
CA SER A 86 1.57 -9.61 16.72
C SER A 86 2.89 -9.33 17.44
N ALA A 87 3.37 -10.29 18.24
CA ALA A 87 4.68 -10.17 18.91
C ALA A 87 5.84 -10.13 17.91
N SER A 88 5.76 -10.92 16.85
CA SER A 88 6.74 -10.91 15.77
C SER A 88 6.73 -9.59 15.00
N TYR A 89 5.54 -9.12 14.59
CA TYR A 89 5.42 -7.83 13.89
C TYR A 89 5.84 -6.64 14.76
N SER A 90 5.71 -6.72 16.07
CA SER A 90 6.29 -5.73 17.01
C SER A 90 7.81 -5.65 16.90
N GLN A 91 8.51 -6.77 16.61
CA GLN A 91 9.95 -6.77 16.35
C GLN A 91 10.28 -6.25 14.94
N ILE A 92 9.42 -6.51 13.95
CA ILE A 92 9.56 -5.93 12.60
C ILE A 92 9.50 -4.40 12.67
N VAL A 93 8.56 -3.85 13.43
CA VAL A 93 8.42 -2.39 13.66
C VAL A 93 9.70 -1.78 14.28
N GLU A 94 10.37 -2.49 15.19
CA GLU A 94 11.66 -2.05 15.76
C GLU A 94 12.76 -1.98 14.70
N LEU A 95 12.82 -2.97 13.82
CA LEU A 95 13.89 -3.12 12.84
C LEU A 95 13.68 -2.20 11.62
N PHE A 96 12.42 -1.92 11.28
CA PHE A 96 12.02 -1.11 10.12
C PHE A 96 11.14 0.08 10.50
N PRO A 97 11.69 1.10 11.19
CA PRO A 97 10.93 2.25 11.67
C PRO A 97 10.37 3.15 10.55
N THR A 98 10.82 2.96 9.31
CA THR A 98 10.32 3.65 8.12
C THR A 98 9.10 2.99 7.49
N GLY A 99 8.66 1.85 8.03
CA GLY A 99 7.55 1.05 7.46
C GLY A 99 7.99 0.18 6.29
N GLY A 100 7.04 -0.50 5.67
CA GLY A 100 7.26 -1.33 4.49
C GLY A 100 6.94 -2.82 4.68
N GLY A 101 6.54 -3.21 5.90
CA GLY A 101 5.96 -4.52 6.20
C GLY A 101 6.66 -5.72 5.57
N GLY A 102 5.87 -6.72 5.18
CA GLY A 102 6.38 -7.98 4.64
C GLY A 102 7.25 -7.85 3.38
N TYR A 103 6.94 -6.89 2.49
CA TYR A 103 7.77 -6.63 1.30
C TYR A 103 9.20 -6.22 1.68
N LEU A 104 9.33 -5.22 2.55
CA LEU A 104 10.63 -4.68 2.92
C LEU A 104 11.44 -5.68 3.75
N VAL A 105 10.79 -6.38 4.67
CA VAL A 105 11.40 -7.45 5.48
C VAL A 105 11.99 -8.53 4.58
N ALA A 106 11.19 -9.09 3.68
CA ALA A 106 11.63 -10.13 2.76
C ALA A 106 12.73 -9.62 1.79
N SER A 107 12.59 -8.38 1.29
CA SER A 107 13.55 -7.79 0.37
C SER A 107 14.92 -7.53 1.00
N LYS A 108 14.96 -7.02 2.23
CA LYS A 108 16.19 -6.64 2.93
C LYS A 108 16.85 -7.81 3.69
N LEU A 109 16.04 -8.70 4.29
CA LEU A 109 16.56 -9.77 5.12
C LEU A 109 16.77 -11.09 4.37
N LEU A 110 16.08 -11.33 3.26
CA LEU A 110 16.25 -12.53 2.44
C LEU A 110 16.91 -12.18 1.10
N SER A 111 16.12 -11.67 0.14
CA SER A 111 16.62 -11.23 -1.17
C SER A 111 15.63 -10.28 -1.84
N PRO A 112 16.06 -9.43 -2.79
CA PRO A 112 15.16 -8.61 -3.58
C PRO A 112 14.09 -9.39 -4.34
N VAL A 113 14.41 -10.61 -4.80
CA VAL A 113 13.46 -11.49 -5.51
C VAL A 113 12.41 -12.04 -4.54
N THR A 114 12.84 -12.48 -3.34
CA THR A 114 11.91 -12.95 -2.31
C THR A 114 10.98 -11.82 -1.86
N GLY A 115 11.53 -10.61 -1.71
CA GLY A 115 10.73 -9.41 -1.44
C GLY A 115 9.70 -9.16 -2.54
N MET A 116 10.07 -9.29 -3.81
CA MET A 116 9.14 -9.13 -4.93
C MET A 116 7.99 -10.15 -4.88
N VAL A 117 8.27 -11.41 -4.54
CA VAL A 117 7.22 -12.44 -4.36
C VAL A 117 6.28 -12.04 -3.22
N SER A 118 6.82 -11.64 -2.05
CA SER A 118 6.03 -11.14 -0.92
C SER A 118 5.19 -9.90 -1.30
N GLY A 119 5.77 -8.97 -2.06
CA GLY A 119 5.06 -7.78 -2.52
C GLY A 119 3.92 -8.09 -3.50
N CYS A 120 4.12 -9.02 -4.43
CA CYS A 120 3.05 -9.48 -5.34
C CYS A 120 1.92 -10.16 -4.56
N ALA A 121 2.24 -11.01 -3.58
CA ALA A 121 1.25 -11.61 -2.70
C ALA A 121 0.46 -10.56 -1.91
N LEU A 122 1.14 -9.53 -1.35
CA LEU A 122 0.49 -8.41 -0.66
C LEU A 122 -0.43 -7.58 -1.57
N ILE A 123 -0.04 -7.33 -2.83
CA ILE A 123 -0.90 -6.58 -3.77
C ILE A 123 -2.21 -7.34 -4.01
N VAL A 124 -2.14 -8.65 -4.25
CA VAL A 124 -3.33 -9.49 -4.44
C VAL A 124 -4.15 -9.55 -3.15
N ASP A 125 -3.47 -9.67 -2.01
CA ASP A 125 -4.08 -9.68 -0.68
C ASP A 125 -4.89 -8.41 -0.41
N TYR A 126 -4.34 -7.22 -0.66
CA TYR A 126 -5.07 -5.96 -0.45
C TYR A 126 -6.25 -5.77 -1.40
N VAL A 127 -6.18 -6.25 -2.64
CA VAL A 127 -7.35 -6.28 -3.55
C VAL A 127 -8.45 -7.16 -2.96
N LEU A 128 -8.07 -8.32 -2.44
CA LEU A 128 -9.01 -9.25 -1.79
C LEU A 128 -9.56 -8.68 -0.48
N THR A 129 -8.72 -8.04 0.36
CA THR A 129 -9.15 -7.33 1.59
C THR A 129 -10.23 -6.29 1.29
N ILE A 130 -10.00 -5.42 0.29
CA ILE A 130 -10.97 -4.41 -0.12
C ILE A 130 -12.30 -5.09 -0.51
N THR A 131 -12.23 -6.09 -1.38
CA THR A 131 -13.41 -6.74 -1.95
C THR A 131 -14.17 -7.54 -0.89
N LEU A 132 -13.45 -8.33 -0.09
CA LEU A 132 -13.99 -9.16 0.98
C LEU A 132 -14.66 -8.32 2.06
N SER A 133 -14.00 -7.27 2.53
CA SER A 133 -14.55 -6.39 3.57
C SER A 133 -15.83 -5.69 3.09
N VAL A 134 -15.88 -5.21 1.86
CA VAL A 134 -17.11 -4.61 1.32
C VAL A 134 -18.22 -5.65 1.15
N ALA A 135 -17.90 -6.85 0.69
CA ALA A 135 -18.90 -7.93 0.54
C ALA A 135 -19.44 -8.41 1.89
N SER A 136 -18.54 -8.62 2.88
CA SER A 136 -18.95 -9.01 4.24
C SER A 136 -19.78 -7.93 4.92
N GLY A 137 -19.43 -6.65 4.73
CA GLY A 137 -20.25 -5.54 5.23
C GLY A 137 -21.63 -5.49 4.60
N ALA A 138 -21.73 -5.81 3.29
CA ALA A 138 -23.03 -5.96 2.64
C ALA A 138 -23.78 -7.18 3.19
N ASP A 139 -23.12 -8.32 3.45
CA ASP A 139 -23.75 -9.49 4.05
C ASP A 139 -24.29 -9.19 5.45
N ALA A 140 -23.53 -8.51 6.30
CA ALA A 140 -23.99 -8.09 7.64
C ALA A 140 -25.23 -7.19 7.56
N LEU A 141 -25.23 -6.19 6.69
CA LEU A 141 -26.37 -5.29 6.51
C LEU A 141 -27.59 -6.03 5.94
N PHE A 142 -27.41 -6.85 4.91
CA PHE A 142 -28.51 -7.58 4.27
C PHE A 142 -29.04 -8.73 5.12
N SER A 143 -28.29 -9.20 6.13
CA SER A 143 -28.77 -10.17 7.12
C SER A 143 -29.97 -9.65 7.95
N PHE A 144 -30.09 -8.35 8.07
CA PHE A 144 -31.19 -7.68 8.77
C PHE A 144 -32.36 -7.33 7.84
N LEU A 145 -32.14 -7.27 6.53
CA LEU A 145 -33.13 -6.85 5.56
C LEU A 145 -33.99 -8.03 5.05
N PRO A 146 -35.24 -7.80 4.61
CA PRO A 146 -36.06 -8.82 4.02
C PRO A 146 -35.42 -9.47 2.79
N LEU A 147 -35.56 -10.78 2.62
CA LEU A 147 -34.98 -11.52 1.48
C LEU A 147 -35.40 -10.98 0.11
N LYS A 148 -36.51 -10.26 -0.01
CA LYS A 148 -36.99 -9.63 -1.26
C LYS A 148 -36.00 -8.61 -1.82
N VAL A 149 -35.22 -7.96 -0.96
CA VAL A 149 -34.22 -6.93 -1.39
C VAL A 149 -32.81 -7.50 -1.57
N TYR A 150 -32.63 -8.80 -1.36
CA TYR A 150 -31.31 -9.44 -1.43
C TYR A 150 -30.64 -9.32 -2.81
N SER A 151 -31.43 -9.19 -3.89
CA SER A 151 -30.95 -8.91 -5.25
C SER A 151 -30.19 -7.59 -5.37
N LEU A 152 -30.43 -6.62 -4.47
CA LEU A 152 -29.76 -5.33 -4.43
C LEU A 152 -28.40 -5.37 -3.72
N LYS A 153 -28.01 -6.49 -3.07
CA LYS A 153 -26.75 -6.61 -2.33
C LYS A 153 -25.52 -6.32 -3.20
N LEU A 154 -25.43 -6.94 -4.37
CA LEU A 154 -24.29 -6.72 -5.27
C LEU A 154 -24.23 -5.28 -5.81
N PRO A 155 -25.29 -4.68 -6.36
CA PRO A 155 -25.29 -3.26 -6.72
C PRO A 155 -24.91 -2.33 -5.57
N PHE A 156 -25.38 -2.59 -4.37
CA PHE A 156 -25.04 -1.84 -3.17
C PHE A 156 -23.53 -1.95 -2.86
N ALA A 157 -22.95 -3.15 -2.85
CA ALA A 157 -21.53 -3.38 -2.61
C ALA A 157 -20.66 -2.65 -3.66
N ILE A 158 -21.05 -2.67 -4.93
CA ILE A 158 -20.38 -1.93 -6.02
C ILE A 158 -20.44 -0.42 -5.76
N ALA A 159 -21.59 0.12 -5.35
CA ALA A 159 -21.75 1.54 -5.04
C ALA A 159 -20.87 1.96 -3.86
N VAL A 160 -20.82 1.17 -2.78
CA VAL A 160 -19.95 1.41 -1.62
C VAL A 160 -18.49 1.40 -2.06
N LEU A 161 -18.07 0.44 -2.87
CA LEU A 161 -16.70 0.34 -3.36
C LEU A 161 -16.31 1.57 -4.22
N ALA A 162 -17.21 2.03 -5.10
CA ALA A 162 -17.00 3.24 -5.89
C ALA A 162 -16.84 4.49 -4.99
N ILE A 163 -17.65 4.62 -3.94
CA ILE A 163 -17.54 5.71 -2.96
C ILE A 163 -16.18 5.62 -2.23
N LEU A 164 -15.75 4.44 -1.81
CA LEU A 164 -14.46 4.24 -1.14
C LEU A 164 -13.28 4.63 -2.03
N ILE A 165 -13.31 4.29 -3.33
CA ILE A 165 -12.29 4.73 -4.29
C ILE A 165 -12.20 6.27 -4.30
N LEU A 166 -13.33 6.96 -4.42
CA LEU A 166 -13.36 8.42 -4.43
C LEU A 166 -12.86 9.04 -3.12
N LEU A 167 -13.24 8.48 -1.97
CA LEU A 167 -12.78 8.95 -0.66
C LEU A 167 -11.27 8.78 -0.49
N ASN A 168 -10.71 7.66 -0.91
CA ASN A 168 -9.27 7.42 -0.80
C ASN A 168 -8.43 8.32 -1.71
N MET A 169 -8.98 8.75 -2.85
CA MET A 169 -8.34 9.76 -3.69
C MET A 169 -8.26 11.15 -3.01
N ARG A 170 -9.08 11.42 -1.97
CA ARG A 170 -9.02 12.66 -1.17
C ARG A 170 -7.91 12.66 -0.12
N GLY A 171 -7.53 11.50 0.40
CA GLY A 171 -6.44 11.34 1.36
C GLY A 171 -6.85 10.68 2.68
N VAL A 172 -5.91 9.98 3.29
CA VAL A 172 -6.08 9.04 4.41
C VAL A 172 -6.71 9.65 5.67
N LYS A 173 -6.30 10.85 6.09
CA LYS A 173 -6.74 11.42 7.37
C LYS A 173 -8.21 11.85 7.36
N GLU A 174 -8.71 12.31 6.23
CA GLU A 174 -10.11 12.72 6.08
C GLU A 174 -11.06 11.51 6.19
N SER A 175 -10.52 10.29 6.09
CA SER A 175 -11.28 9.05 6.19
C SER A 175 -11.34 8.45 7.60
N VAL A 176 -10.32 8.63 8.46
CA VAL A 176 -10.24 7.97 9.78
C VAL A 176 -11.09 8.65 10.86
N VAL A 177 -11.12 10.00 10.92
CA VAL A 177 -11.81 10.70 12.00
C VAL A 177 -13.33 10.44 12.05
N PRO A 178 -14.06 10.42 10.92
CA PRO A 178 -15.49 10.08 10.91
C PRO A 178 -15.79 8.63 11.33
N LEU A 179 -14.76 7.76 11.34
CA LEU A 179 -14.92 6.33 11.63
C LEU A 179 -14.86 6.01 13.12
N VAL A 180 -14.35 6.94 13.93
CA VAL A 180 -14.21 6.74 15.39
C VAL A 180 -15.54 6.36 16.06
N PRO A 181 -16.65 7.10 15.90
CA PRO A 181 -17.90 6.74 16.54
C PRO A 181 -18.42 5.35 16.11
N ILE A 182 -18.18 4.97 14.86
CA ILE A 182 -18.58 3.67 14.31
C ILE A 182 -17.74 2.55 14.91
N PHE A 183 -16.44 2.73 14.94
CA PHE A 183 -15.51 1.78 15.58
C PHE A 183 -15.85 1.57 17.05
N LEU A 184 -16.16 2.65 17.79
CA LEU A 184 -16.58 2.55 19.19
C LEU A 184 -17.94 1.87 19.32
N ALA A 185 -18.88 2.16 18.44
CA ALA A 185 -20.19 1.49 18.44
C ALA A 185 -20.01 -0.03 18.23
N PHE A 186 -19.20 -0.45 17.27
CA PHE A 186 -18.86 -1.87 17.06
C PHE A 186 -18.23 -2.48 18.31
N LEU A 187 -17.21 -1.83 18.86
CA LEU A 187 -16.49 -2.34 20.03
C LEU A 187 -17.42 -2.49 21.24
N ILE A 188 -18.28 -1.52 21.50
CA ILE A 188 -19.22 -1.52 22.62
C ILE A 188 -20.29 -2.59 22.43
N THR A 189 -20.95 -2.65 21.26
CA THR A 189 -22.05 -3.59 21.03
C THR A 189 -21.58 -5.03 21.02
N HIS A 190 -20.44 -5.34 20.38
CA HIS A 190 -19.89 -6.69 20.37
C HIS A 190 -19.29 -7.09 21.72
N THR A 191 -18.61 -6.18 22.43
CA THR A 191 -18.17 -6.45 23.81
C THR A 191 -19.35 -6.77 24.71
N PHE A 192 -20.42 -5.98 24.62
CA PHE A 192 -21.65 -6.25 25.36
C PHE A 192 -22.23 -7.62 24.99
N ALA A 193 -22.36 -7.94 23.69
CA ALA A 193 -22.88 -9.23 23.24
C ALA A 193 -22.05 -10.41 23.79
N ILE A 194 -20.73 -10.32 23.71
CA ILE A 194 -19.79 -11.35 24.19
C ILE A 194 -19.92 -11.51 25.71
N VAL A 195 -19.85 -10.41 26.45
CA VAL A 195 -19.96 -10.44 27.92
C VAL A 195 -21.33 -10.97 28.35
N TYR A 196 -22.40 -10.52 27.72
CA TYR A 196 -23.76 -11.02 27.98
C TYR A 196 -23.87 -12.52 27.70
N ALA A 197 -23.38 -12.98 26.53
CA ALA A 197 -23.40 -14.40 26.18
C ALA A 197 -22.67 -15.28 27.20
N VAL A 198 -21.49 -14.83 27.66
CA VAL A 198 -20.72 -15.55 28.68
C VAL A 198 -21.42 -15.54 30.06
N LEU A 199 -21.88 -14.36 30.49
CA LEU A 199 -22.50 -14.21 31.83
C LEU A 199 -23.83 -14.98 31.96
N THR A 200 -24.67 -15.02 30.91
CA THR A 200 -25.95 -15.75 30.93
C THR A 200 -25.76 -17.28 30.88
N HIS A 201 -24.57 -17.76 30.46
CA HIS A 201 -24.28 -19.20 30.34
C HIS A 201 -23.12 -19.64 31.23
N LEU A 202 -22.84 -18.93 32.35
CA LEU A 202 -21.75 -19.30 33.27
C LEU A 202 -21.86 -20.73 33.80
N THR A 203 -23.08 -21.21 34.02
CA THR A 203 -23.36 -22.59 34.51
C THR A 203 -23.15 -23.64 33.41
N ASP A 204 -23.15 -23.25 32.13
CA ASP A 204 -23.11 -24.17 31.00
C ASP A 204 -21.71 -24.53 30.53
N PHE A 205 -20.66 -23.91 31.09
CA PHE A 205 -19.29 -24.28 30.75
C PHE A 205 -18.93 -25.74 31.09
N GLY A 206 -19.50 -26.28 32.17
CA GLY A 206 -19.40 -27.72 32.49
C GLY A 206 -20.06 -28.60 31.43
N THR A 207 -21.24 -28.19 30.98
CA THR A 207 -21.98 -28.85 29.90
C THR A 207 -21.24 -28.74 28.56
N LEU A 208 -20.66 -27.57 28.25
CA LEU A 208 -19.86 -27.36 27.06
C LEU A 208 -18.63 -28.31 27.05
N ALA A 209 -17.93 -28.46 28.16
CA ALA A 209 -16.80 -29.38 28.28
C ALA A 209 -17.26 -30.84 28.05
N GLY A 210 -18.42 -31.24 28.60
CA GLY A 210 -19.02 -32.54 28.36
C GLY A 210 -19.41 -32.76 26.89
N GLN A 211 -20.03 -31.77 26.25
CA GLN A 211 -20.38 -31.82 24.83
C GLN A 211 -19.13 -31.90 23.95
N THR A 212 -18.08 -31.15 24.28
CA THR A 212 -16.79 -31.22 23.57
C THR A 212 -16.21 -32.65 23.68
N MET A 213 -16.23 -33.25 24.85
CA MET A 213 -15.74 -34.64 25.03
C MET A 213 -16.59 -35.66 24.26
N THR A 214 -17.91 -35.46 24.19
CA THR A 214 -18.81 -36.30 23.41
C THR A 214 -18.51 -36.16 21.92
N ASP A 215 -18.33 -34.92 21.43
CA ASP A 215 -18.01 -34.64 20.03
C ASP A 215 -16.65 -35.20 19.61
N ILE A 216 -15.65 -35.16 20.53
CA ILE A 216 -14.34 -35.81 20.33
C ILE A 216 -14.50 -37.32 20.16
N ARG A 217 -15.32 -37.97 21.02
CA ARG A 217 -15.56 -39.43 20.94
C ARG A 217 -16.30 -39.79 19.66
N GLN A 218 -17.28 -39.00 19.27
CA GLN A 218 -18.06 -39.19 18.05
C GLN A 218 -17.20 -39.01 16.82
N ALA A 219 -16.48 -37.89 16.70
CA ALA A 219 -15.56 -37.62 15.60
C ALA A 219 -14.48 -38.71 15.47
N ARG A 220 -13.94 -39.15 16.61
CA ARG A 220 -12.98 -40.28 16.62
C ARG A 220 -13.61 -41.58 16.11
N GLY A 221 -14.86 -41.84 16.44
CA GLY A 221 -15.59 -43.03 15.97
C GLY A 221 -15.92 -42.97 14.46
N GLU A 222 -16.30 -41.79 13.95
CA GLU A 222 -16.72 -41.61 12.56
C GLU A 222 -15.53 -41.49 11.57
N VAL A 223 -14.53 -40.70 11.89
CA VAL A 223 -13.42 -40.39 10.97
C VAL A 223 -12.03 -40.77 11.49
N GLY A 224 -11.93 -41.35 12.68
CA GLY A 224 -10.68 -41.69 13.34
C GLY A 224 -9.93 -40.47 13.90
N ILE A 225 -8.84 -40.71 14.64
CA ILE A 225 -8.03 -39.62 15.23
C ILE A 225 -7.45 -38.69 14.17
N ILE A 226 -6.91 -39.25 13.05
CA ILE A 226 -6.29 -38.48 11.97
C ILE A 226 -7.36 -37.63 11.27
N GLY A 227 -8.54 -38.21 11.00
CA GLY A 227 -9.67 -37.49 10.41
C GLY A 227 -10.16 -36.34 11.30
N MET A 228 -10.26 -36.56 12.61
CA MET A 228 -10.64 -35.51 13.57
C MET A 228 -9.63 -34.36 13.58
N ILE A 229 -8.33 -34.68 13.62
CA ILE A 229 -7.27 -33.66 13.52
C ILE A 229 -7.42 -32.90 12.20
N PHE A 230 -7.70 -33.59 11.07
CA PHE A 230 -7.89 -32.96 9.78
C PHE A 230 -9.09 -32.00 9.77
N VAL A 231 -10.22 -32.35 10.41
CA VAL A 231 -11.39 -31.47 10.58
C VAL A 231 -11.02 -30.20 11.34
N ILE A 232 -10.31 -30.33 12.47
CA ILE A 232 -9.83 -29.18 13.26
C ILE A 232 -8.90 -28.31 12.43
N LEU A 233 -7.93 -28.91 11.72
CA LEU A 233 -6.96 -28.18 10.87
C LEU A 233 -7.67 -27.50 9.68
N ARG A 234 -8.65 -28.14 9.09
CA ARG A 234 -9.47 -27.54 8.04
C ARG A 234 -10.23 -26.33 8.56
N ALA A 235 -10.90 -26.45 9.70
CA ALA A 235 -11.62 -25.34 10.33
C ALA A 235 -10.68 -24.18 10.68
N TYR A 236 -9.53 -24.48 11.27
CA TYR A 236 -8.50 -23.50 11.56
C TYR A 236 -7.98 -22.81 10.27
N SER A 237 -7.79 -23.57 9.20
CA SER A 237 -7.36 -23.03 7.90
C SER A 237 -8.45 -22.17 7.24
N MET A 238 -9.73 -22.53 7.38
CA MET A 238 -10.85 -21.71 6.90
C MET A 238 -10.93 -20.38 7.67
N GLY A 239 -10.68 -20.43 8.98
CA GLY A 239 -10.57 -19.23 9.82
C GLY A 239 -9.28 -18.40 9.64
N ALA A 240 -8.40 -18.77 8.73
CA ALA A 240 -7.11 -18.09 8.54
C ALA A 240 -7.25 -16.61 8.17
N GLY A 241 -8.39 -16.21 7.59
CA GLY A 241 -8.73 -14.81 7.37
C GLY A 241 -8.78 -13.95 8.65
N THR A 242 -8.97 -14.57 9.81
CA THR A 242 -9.00 -13.89 11.12
C THR A 242 -7.66 -13.22 11.49
N TYR A 243 -6.55 -13.71 10.97
CA TYR A 243 -5.20 -13.22 11.34
C TYR A 243 -4.69 -12.09 10.44
N THR A 244 -5.45 -11.69 9.45
CA THR A 244 -5.12 -10.64 8.51
C THR A 244 -5.30 -9.26 9.12
N GLY A 245 -4.64 -8.27 8.53
CA GLY A 245 -4.66 -6.89 9.06
C GLY A 245 -3.69 -6.65 10.22
N ILE A 246 -3.08 -7.71 10.81
CA ILE A 246 -2.05 -7.52 11.86
C ILE A 246 -0.82 -6.81 11.27
N GLU A 247 -0.47 -7.06 10.03
CA GLU A 247 0.63 -6.42 9.30
C GLU A 247 0.37 -4.96 8.96
N ALA A 248 -0.89 -4.51 8.92
CA ALA A 248 -1.26 -3.15 8.55
C ALA A 248 -0.57 -2.08 9.40
N VAL A 249 -0.38 -2.35 10.70
CA VAL A 249 0.34 -1.43 11.59
C VAL A 249 1.80 -1.27 11.17
N SER A 250 2.47 -2.33 10.71
CA SER A 250 3.86 -2.27 10.26
C SER A 250 4.01 -1.57 8.90
N ASN A 251 3.04 -1.72 8.02
CA ASN A 251 2.97 -0.99 6.75
C ASN A 251 2.63 0.49 6.97
N GLY A 252 1.77 0.77 7.94
CA GLY A 252 1.25 2.10 8.28
C GLY A 252 2.19 2.99 9.12
N ILE A 253 3.39 2.54 9.52
CA ILE A 253 4.35 3.32 10.33
C ILE A 253 4.56 4.76 9.80
N PRO A 254 4.68 5.02 8.50
CA PRO A 254 4.90 6.38 7.99
C PRO A 254 3.84 7.40 8.41
N VAL A 255 2.59 6.96 8.62
CA VAL A 255 1.48 7.85 9.06
C VAL A 255 1.33 7.93 10.58
N LEU A 256 2.16 7.24 11.35
CA LEU A 256 2.11 7.30 12.81
C LEU A 256 2.84 8.54 13.34
N ARG A 257 2.35 9.04 14.47
CA ARG A 257 2.98 10.16 15.19
C ARG A 257 4.25 9.70 15.90
N GLU A 258 5.23 10.57 15.93
CA GLU A 258 6.46 10.36 16.72
C GLU A 258 6.15 10.25 18.24
N PRO A 259 6.83 9.33 18.92
CA PRO A 259 7.83 8.36 18.44
C PRO A 259 7.16 7.15 17.75
N LYS A 260 7.36 7.00 16.44
CA LYS A 260 6.64 6.04 15.56
C LYS A 260 6.68 4.60 16.06
N VAL A 261 7.86 4.13 16.48
CA VAL A 261 8.05 2.73 16.94
C VAL A 261 7.20 2.44 18.19
N GLN A 262 7.17 3.36 19.17
CA GLN A 262 6.37 3.17 20.37
C GLN A 262 4.88 3.24 20.05
N THR A 263 4.48 4.21 19.24
CA THR A 263 3.10 4.37 18.78
C THR A 263 2.62 3.10 18.06
N ALA A 264 3.44 2.54 17.14
CA ALA A 264 3.13 1.31 16.44
C ALA A 264 3.00 0.10 17.39
N LYS A 265 3.89 -0.06 18.34
CA LYS A 265 3.82 -1.15 19.34
C LYS A 265 2.58 -1.09 20.22
N HIS A 266 2.20 0.11 20.67
CA HIS A 266 0.98 0.27 21.46
C HIS A 266 -0.26 -0.01 20.62
N THR A 267 -0.31 0.49 19.38
CA THR A 267 -1.38 0.18 18.42
C THR A 267 -1.49 -1.33 18.18
N MET A 268 -0.35 -2.01 17.97
CA MET A 268 -0.30 -3.47 17.78
C MET A 268 -0.85 -4.23 18.97
N ARG A 269 -0.51 -3.82 20.22
CA ARG A 269 -1.04 -4.46 21.43
C ARG A 269 -2.54 -4.28 21.55
N TYR A 270 -3.06 -3.06 21.33
CA TYR A 270 -4.51 -2.82 21.39
C TYR A 270 -5.24 -3.65 20.34
N MET A 271 -4.72 -3.71 19.13
CA MET A 271 -5.27 -4.52 18.05
C MET A 271 -5.26 -6.01 18.41
N ALA A 272 -4.13 -6.56 18.86
CA ALA A 272 -4.01 -7.98 19.18
C ALA A 272 -4.95 -8.38 20.33
N CYS A 273 -5.01 -7.58 21.41
CA CYS A 273 -5.89 -7.87 22.54
C CYS A 273 -7.38 -7.77 22.15
N SER A 274 -7.77 -6.73 21.42
CA SER A 274 -9.14 -6.56 20.97
C SER A 274 -9.56 -7.62 19.97
N LEU A 275 -8.69 -7.98 19.01
CA LEU A 275 -8.95 -9.04 18.05
C LEU A 275 -9.11 -10.41 18.74
N ALA A 276 -8.16 -10.78 19.62
CA ALA A 276 -8.23 -12.04 20.36
C ALA A 276 -9.51 -12.12 21.20
N PHE A 277 -9.89 -11.02 21.87
CA PHE A 277 -11.13 -10.94 22.67
C PHE A 277 -12.35 -11.16 21.79
N MET A 278 -12.45 -10.50 20.61
CA MET A 278 -13.58 -10.66 19.71
C MET A 278 -13.67 -12.06 19.14
N VAL A 279 -12.57 -12.64 18.66
CA VAL A 279 -12.53 -13.98 18.05
C VAL A 279 -12.89 -15.06 19.07
N VAL A 280 -12.25 -15.03 20.25
CA VAL A 280 -12.52 -15.98 21.33
C VAL A 280 -13.97 -15.84 21.80
N GLY A 281 -14.43 -14.59 22.01
CA GLY A 281 -15.76 -14.31 22.52
C GLY A 281 -16.87 -14.73 21.55
N LEU A 282 -16.76 -14.35 20.27
CA LEU A 282 -17.79 -14.71 19.26
C LEU A 282 -17.87 -16.23 19.05
N MET A 283 -16.73 -16.92 18.89
CA MET A 283 -16.75 -18.37 18.73
C MET A 283 -17.28 -19.08 19.99
N THR A 284 -16.96 -18.59 21.19
CA THR A 284 -17.53 -19.09 22.43
C THR A 284 -19.05 -18.84 22.45
N GLY A 285 -19.51 -17.67 22.03
CA GLY A 285 -20.95 -17.37 21.87
C GLY A 285 -21.63 -18.32 20.91
N TYR A 286 -21.03 -18.66 19.76
CA TYR A 286 -21.60 -19.65 18.82
C TYR A 286 -21.79 -21.01 19.47
N LEU A 287 -20.82 -21.45 20.29
CA LEU A 287 -20.89 -22.73 21.00
C LEU A 287 -21.96 -22.71 22.09
N LEU A 288 -22.04 -21.66 22.92
CA LEU A 288 -22.98 -21.55 24.03
C LEU A 288 -24.43 -21.46 23.54
N TYR A 289 -24.70 -20.67 22.51
CA TYR A 289 -26.01 -20.50 21.91
C TYR A 289 -26.33 -21.57 20.84
N LYS A 290 -25.42 -22.53 20.59
CA LYS A 290 -25.58 -23.59 19.57
C LYS A 290 -26.04 -23.00 18.25
N VAL A 291 -25.25 -22.02 17.75
CA VAL A 291 -25.57 -21.30 16.53
C VAL A 291 -25.45 -22.23 15.32
N GLU A 292 -26.46 -22.22 14.45
CA GLU A 292 -26.50 -23.00 13.21
C GLU A 292 -26.63 -22.10 12.00
N TYR A 293 -26.14 -22.59 10.86
CA TYR A 293 -26.22 -21.85 9.60
C TYR A 293 -27.70 -21.56 9.22
N GLN A 294 -28.00 -20.33 8.90
CA GLN A 294 -29.26 -19.87 8.34
C GLN A 294 -29.05 -19.17 7.01
N HIS A 295 -29.83 -19.57 5.99
CA HIS A 295 -29.69 -18.95 4.66
C HIS A 295 -30.01 -17.44 4.70
N GLY A 296 -29.10 -16.64 4.18
CA GLY A 296 -29.25 -15.17 4.11
C GLY A 296 -28.88 -14.43 5.40
N LYS A 297 -28.34 -15.11 6.43
CA LYS A 297 -27.86 -14.51 7.67
C LYS A 297 -26.42 -14.90 7.96
N THR A 298 -25.62 -13.96 8.47
CA THR A 298 -24.31 -14.26 9.06
C THR A 298 -24.47 -14.96 10.40
N LEU A 299 -23.47 -15.73 10.86
CA LEU A 299 -23.52 -16.37 12.17
C LEU A 299 -23.60 -15.35 13.30
N ASN A 300 -22.99 -14.17 13.16
CA ASN A 300 -23.16 -13.07 14.11
C ASN A 300 -24.63 -12.65 14.22
N ALA A 301 -25.33 -12.49 13.10
CA ALA A 301 -26.76 -12.16 13.11
C ALA A 301 -27.60 -13.23 13.78
N VAL A 302 -27.32 -14.51 13.50
CA VAL A 302 -28.00 -15.62 14.16
C VAL A 302 -27.74 -15.70 15.67
N LEU A 303 -26.49 -15.43 16.09
CA LEU A 303 -26.12 -15.32 17.50
C LEU A 303 -26.92 -14.21 18.19
N LEU A 304 -26.95 -13.02 17.59
CA LEU A 304 -27.68 -11.87 18.14
C LEU A 304 -29.19 -12.13 18.23
N ASP A 305 -29.78 -12.75 17.21
CA ASP A 305 -31.21 -13.13 17.23
C ASP A 305 -31.50 -14.11 18.37
N LYS A 306 -30.69 -15.17 18.54
CA LYS A 306 -30.84 -16.13 19.63
C LYS A 306 -30.64 -15.50 21.00
N MET A 307 -29.65 -14.62 21.14
CA MET A 307 -29.35 -13.93 22.39
C MET A 307 -30.47 -13.01 22.85
N THR A 308 -31.14 -12.35 21.91
CA THR A 308 -32.18 -11.35 22.19
C THR A 308 -33.60 -11.93 22.13
N ALA A 309 -33.77 -13.26 21.93
CA ALA A 309 -35.03 -13.89 21.74
C ALA A 309 -36.03 -13.68 22.92
N GLU A 310 -35.50 -13.55 24.14
CA GLU A 310 -36.28 -13.33 25.35
C GLU A 310 -36.42 -11.85 25.74
N TRP A 311 -35.83 -10.95 24.96
CA TRP A 311 -35.86 -9.51 25.24
C TRP A 311 -37.19 -8.89 24.79
N ASN A 312 -37.45 -7.65 25.27
CA ASN A 312 -38.52 -6.85 24.70
C ASN A 312 -38.28 -6.68 23.17
N PRO A 313 -39.29 -6.91 22.31
CA PRO A 313 -39.15 -6.90 20.86
C PRO A 313 -38.51 -5.62 20.31
N THR A 314 -38.85 -4.45 20.86
CA THR A 314 -38.28 -3.16 20.44
C THR A 314 -36.81 -3.06 20.82
N GLY A 315 -36.46 -3.47 22.06
CA GLY A 315 -35.07 -3.47 22.54
C GLY A 315 -34.21 -4.44 21.74
N ALA A 316 -34.72 -5.66 21.47
CA ALA A 316 -34.05 -6.65 20.63
C ALA A 316 -33.78 -6.09 19.22
N TYR A 317 -34.80 -5.55 18.57
CA TYR A 317 -34.69 -4.95 17.24
C TYR A 317 -33.62 -3.84 17.17
N VAL A 318 -33.66 -2.88 18.11
CA VAL A 318 -32.73 -1.76 18.14
C VAL A 318 -31.30 -2.24 18.37
N PHE A 319 -31.11 -3.20 19.29
CA PHE A 319 -29.76 -3.73 19.59
C PHE A 319 -29.18 -4.51 18.41
N VAL A 320 -29.94 -5.42 17.80
CA VAL A 320 -29.50 -6.20 16.65
C VAL A 320 -29.18 -5.27 15.47
N LEU A 321 -30.07 -4.31 15.17
CA LEU A 321 -29.85 -3.32 14.12
C LEU A 321 -28.56 -2.51 14.37
N ALA A 322 -28.39 -1.94 15.58
CA ALA A 322 -27.22 -1.15 15.91
C ALA A 322 -25.92 -1.96 15.80
N THR A 323 -25.96 -3.22 16.25
CA THR A 323 -24.80 -4.11 16.21
C THR A 323 -24.43 -4.48 14.77
N LEU A 324 -25.36 -4.96 13.96
CA LEU A 324 -25.10 -5.33 12.56
C LEU A 324 -24.76 -4.12 11.68
N LEU A 325 -25.37 -2.97 11.94
CA LEU A 325 -25.02 -1.73 11.23
C LEU A 325 -23.59 -1.29 11.58
N SER A 326 -23.21 -1.34 12.86
CA SER A 326 -21.82 -1.00 13.27
C SER A 326 -20.81 -1.98 12.69
N GLU A 327 -21.15 -3.29 12.61
CA GLU A 327 -20.35 -4.32 11.96
C GLU A 327 -20.18 -4.03 10.46
N ALA A 328 -21.26 -3.79 9.74
CA ALA A 328 -21.23 -3.49 8.31
C ALA A 328 -20.35 -2.25 7.99
N VAL A 329 -20.53 -1.18 8.76
CA VAL A 329 -19.76 0.04 8.54
C VAL A 329 -18.30 -0.16 8.94
N LEU A 330 -17.99 -0.91 10.01
CA LEU A 330 -16.60 -1.26 10.34
C LEU A 330 -15.93 -2.02 9.19
N LEU A 331 -16.62 -2.96 8.57
CA LEU A 331 -16.11 -3.71 7.42
C LEU A 331 -15.85 -2.80 6.23
N PHE A 332 -16.72 -1.83 5.94
CA PHE A 332 -16.45 -0.82 4.89
C PHE A 332 -15.24 0.05 5.22
N VAL A 333 -15.03 0.33 6.50
CA VAL A 333 -13.84 1.05 7.00
C VAL A 333 -12.58 0.22 6.83
N ALA A 334 -12.65 -1.06 7.14
CA ALA A 334 -11.51 -1.98 7.00
C ALA A 334 -11.02 -2.07 5.55
N ALA A 335 -11.92 -1.99 4.57
CA ALA A 335 -11.53 -1.89 3.16
C ALA A 335 -10.58 -0.71 2.88
N GLN A 336 -10.59 0.35 3.70
CA GLN A 336 -9.68 1.48 3.57
C GLN A 336 -8.22 1.11 3.78
N THR A 337 -7.93 0.13 4.63
CA THR A 337 -6.56 -0.33 4.87
C THR A 337 -5.94 -0.86 3.59
N GLY A 338 -6.70 -1.61 2.79
CA GLY A 338 -6.26 -2.06 1.48
C GLY A 338 -5.95 -0.91 0.51
N PHE A 339 -6.74 0.18 0.56
CA PHE A 339 -6.49 1.39 -0.23
C PHE A 339 -5.32 2.23 0.27
N ILE A 340 -4.93 2.10 1.54
CA ILE A 340 -3.79 2.81 2.12
C ILE A 340 -2.49 2.04 1.87
N ASP A 341 -2.47 0.77 2.19
CA ASP A 341 -1.26 -0.03 2.24
C ASP A 341 -0.94 -0.68 0.89
N GLY A 342 -1.93 -1.13 0.12
CA GLY A 342 -1.74 -1.68 -1.22
C GLY A 342 -0.99 -0.75 -2.17
N PRO A 343 -1.44 0.50 -2.36
CA PRO A 343 -0.73 1.48 -3.16
C PRO A 343 0.68 1.82 -2.66
N ARG A 344 0.94 1.72 -1.34
CA ARG A 344 2.28 1.93 -0.77
C ARG A 344 3.23 0.79 -1.10
N VAL A 345 2.78 -0.45 -0.95
CA VAL A 345 3.56 -1.62 -1.34
C VAL A 345 3.89 -1.54 -2.83
N LEU A 346 2.91 -1.24 -3.66
CA LEU A 346 3.09 -1.04 -5.10
C LEU A 346 4.06 0.10 -5.41
N GLY A 347 3.98 1.22 -4.67
CA GLY A 347 4.91 2.34 -4.78
C GLY A 347 6.35 1.95 -4.42
N ASN A 348 6.56 1.22 -3.32
CA ASN A 348 7.88 0.71 -2.94
C ASN A 348 8.44 -0.26 -3.99
N MET A 349 7.61 -1.14 -4.55
CA MET A 349 8.01 -2.05 -5.62
C MET A 349 8.34 -1.28 -6.92
N ALA A 350 7.65 -0.17 -7.20
CA ALA A 350 7.94 0.70 -8.33
C ALA A 350 9.26 1.47 -8.16
N LEU A 351 9.59 1.92 -6.95
CA LEU A 351 10.91 2.49 -6.61
C LEU A 351 12.04 1.48 -6.85
N ASP A 352 11.81 0.22 -6.49
CA ASP A 352 12.74 -0.88 -6.75
C ASP A 352 12.69 -1.40 -8.21
N ARG A 353 11.90 -0.75 -9.10
CA ARG A 353 11.74 -1.10 -10.52
C ARG A 353 11.16 -2.48 -10.79
N TRP A 354 10.35 -3.02 -9.90
CA TRP A 354 9.54 -4.20 -10.12
C TRP A 354 8.22 -3.88 -10.83
N PHE A 355 7.75 -2.63 -10.70
CA PHE A 355 6.58 -2.07 -11.38
C PHE A 355 6.93 -0.75 -12.07
N PRO A 356 6.08 -0.25 -12.99
CA PRO A 356 6.28 1.05 -13.62
C PRO A 356 6.39 2.19 -12.59
N SER A 357 7.37 3.08 -12.76
CA SER A 357 7.68 4.18 -11.82
C SER A 357 6.50 5.10 -11.53
N ARG A 358 5.52 5.19 -12.45
CA ARG A 358 4.29 5.97 -12.26
C ARG A 358 3.46 5.57 -11.03
N PHE A 359 3.64 4.36 -10.51
CA PHE A 359 2.98 3.91 -9.28
C PHE A 359 3.63 4.45 -8.02
N ALA A 360 4.86 4.96 -8.10
CA ALA A 360 5.52 5.66 -7.00
C ALA A 360 5.15 7.15 -6.93
N PHE A 361 4.63 7.74 -8.02
CA PHE A 361 4.32 9.17 -8.06
C PHE A 361 3.09 9.50 -7.21
N LEU A 362 3.19 10.63 -6.51
CA LEU A 362 2.12 11.18 -5.69
C LEU A 362 1.29 12.19 -6.49
N SER A 363 0.01 12.26 -6.19
CA SER A 363 -0.88 13.31 -6.70
C SER A 363 -0.71 14.61 -5.90
N ASP A 364 -1.35 15.70 -6.36
CA ASP A 364 -1.41 17.01 -5.67
C ASP A 364 -1.94 16.93 -4.22
N ARG A 365 -2.46 15.79 -3.81
CA ARG A 365 -2.93 15.53 -2.45
C ARG A 365 -2.03 14.60 -1.64
N PHE A 366 -0.85 14.30 -2.20
CA PHE A 366 0.14 13.38 -1.63
C PHE A 366 -0.38 11.94 -1.43
N VAL A 367 -1.21 11.47 -2.35
CA VAL A 367 -1.66 10.06 -2.42
C VAL A 367 -1.19 9.41 -3.73
N THR A 368 -0.92 8.11 -3.69
CA THR A 368 -0.54 7.31 -4.86
C THR A 368 -1.77 6.98 -5.71
N GLN A 369 -2.28 7.97 -6.44
CA GLN A 369 -3.54 7.90 -7.18
C GLN A 369 -3.61 6.71 -8.14
N ASN A 370 -2.53 6.43 -8.89
CA ASN A 370 -2.48 5.30 -9.82
C ASN A 370 -2.62 3.95 -9.10
N GLY A 371 -2.02 3.84 -7.91
CA GLY A 371 -2.15 2.67 -7.06
C GLY A 371 -3.58 2.48 -6.55
N ILE A 372 -4.21 3.55 -6.07
CA ILE A 372 -5.62 3.52 -5.61
C ILE A 372 -6.56 3.09 -6.74
N LEU A 373 -6.38 3.63 -7.95
CA LEU A 373 -7.19 3.25 -9.12
C LEU A 373 -6.97 1.80 -9.54
N LEU A 374 -5.74 1.29 -9.46
CA LEU A 374 -5.44 -0.11 -9.74
C LEU A 374 -6.11 -1.02 -8.72
N MET A 375 -5.95 -0.75 -7.41
CA MET A 375 -6.56 -1.54 -6.34
C MET A 375 -8.08 -1.53 -6.45
N GLY A 376 -8.68 -0.35 -6.58
CA GLY A 376 -10.13 -0.20 -6.69
C GLY A 376 -10.72 -0.82 -7.94
N GLY A 377 -10.06 -0.66 -9.09
CA GLY A 377 -10.48 -1.28 -10.35
C GLY A 377 -10.42 -2.81 -10.30
N ALA A 378 -9.32 -3.37 -9.77
CA ALA A 378 -9.17 -4.81 -9.57
C ALA A 378 -10.23 -5.35 -8.59
N SER A 379 -10.50 -4.62 -7.50
CA SER A 379 -11.54 -4.99 -6.51
C SER A 379 -12.94 -4.95 -7.11
N LEU A 380 -13.26 -3.97 -7.97
CA LEU A 380 -14.54 -3.92 -8.69
C LEU A 380 -14.70 -5.13 -9.62
N ILE A 381 -13.66 -5.46 -10.39
CA ILE A 381 -13.68 -6.62 -11.28
C ILE A 381 -13.89 -7.90 -10.46
N LEU A 382 -13.16 -8.06 -9.36
CA LEU A 382 -13.28 -9.21 -8.49
C LEU A 382 -14.67 -9.31 -7.85
N MET A 383 -15.24 -8.19 -7.36
CA MET A 383 -16.60 -8.13 -6.81
C MET A 383 -17.65 -8.64 -7.80
N VAL A 384 -17.54 -8.22 -9.07
CA VAL A 384 -18.47 -8.65 -10.12
C VAL A 384 -18.26 -10.13 -10.45
N LEU A 385 -17.02 -10.58 -10.64
CA LEU A 385 -16.70 -11.97 -10.98
C LEU A 385 -17.12 -12.96 -9.90
N THR A 386 -16.93 -12.60 -8.62
CA THR A 386 -17.32 -13.45 -7.47
C THR A 386 -18.79 -13.27 -7.07
N ARG A 387 -19.50 -12.34 -7.69
CA ARG A 387 -20.89 -11.94 -7.31
C ARG A 387 -20.99 -11.58 -5.81
N GLY A 388 -19.91 -11.06 -5.23
CA GLY A 388 -19.84 -10.72 -3.80
C GLY A 388 -19.89 -11.94 -2.86
N SER A 389 -19.43 -13.10 -3.30
CA SER A 389 -19.39 -14.32 -2.45
C SER A 389 -18.23 -14.26 -1.46
N VAL A 390 -18.51 -13.99 -0.19
CA VAL A 390 -17.52 -13.95 0.90
C VAL A 390 -16.77 -15.28 1.01
N LYS A 391 -17.49 -16.40 1.01
CA LYS A 391 -16.90 -17.76 1.09
C LYS A 391 -15.84 -18.00 0.02
N PHE A 392 -16.11 -17.63 -1.22
CA PHE A 392 -15.16 -17.82 -2.31
C PHE A 392 -13.92 -16.91 -2.16
N MET A 393 -14.14 -15.65 -1.74
CA MET A 393 -13.06 -14.70 -1.52
C MET A 393 -12.14 -15.08 -0.36
N VAL A 394 -12.68 -15.65 0.74
CA VAL A 394 -11.89 -16.16 1.87
C VAL A 394 -10.96 -17.30 1.43
N VAL A 395 -11.38 -18.13 0.49
CA VAL A 395 -10.50 -19.17 -0.09
C VAL A 395 -9.32 -18.54 -0.82
N LEU A 396 -9.57 -17.53 -1.66
CA LEU A 396 -8.53 -16.84 -2.42
C LEU A 396 -7.55 -16.07 -1.53
N TYR A 397 -8.04 -15.48 -0.45
CA TYR A 397 -7.33 -14.56 0.42
C TYR A 397 -6.25 -15.25 1.27
N SER A 398 -6.57 -16.37 1.87
CA SER A 398 -5.75 -17.02 2.91
C SER A 398 -4.33 -17.37 2.46
N ILE A 399 -4.15 -17.81 1.21
CA ILE A 399 -2.86 -18.28 0.69
C ILE A 399 -1.86 -17.11 0.64
N ASN A 400 -2.26 -15.96 0.12
CA ASN A 400 -1.35 -14.81 -0.06
C ASN A 400 -0.88 -14.21 1.27
N VAL A 401 -1.78 -14.10 2.24
CA VAL A 401 -1.44 -13.63 3.58
C VAL A 401 -0.35 -14.51 4.20
N PHE A 402 -0.53 -15.84 4.14
CA PHE A 402 0.44 -16.75 4.76
C PHE A 402 1.75 -16.87 3.98
N ILE A 403 1.78 -16.62 2.67
CA ILE A 403 3.05 -16.41 1.93
C ILE A 403 3.81 -15.24 2.55
N THR A 404 3.15 -14.12 2.78
CA THR A 404 3.78 -12.91 3.33
C THR A 404 4.23 -13.11 4.78
N PHE A 405 3.38 -13.71 5.61
CA PHE A 405 3.73 -14.01 7.01
C PHE A 405 4.92 -14.96 7.09
N PHE A 406 4.90 -16.05 6.34
CA PHE A 406 5.99 -17.02 6.29
C PHE A 406 7.32 -16.36 5.88
N LEU A 407 7.33 -15.58 4.78
CA LEU A 407 8.53 -14.90 4.32
C LEU A 407 9.04 -13.85 5.31
N SER A 408 8.14 -13.16 5.99
CA SER A 408 8.49 -12.20 7.04
C SER A 408 9.14 -12.90 8.24
N GLN A 409 8.53 -13.99 8.72
CA GLN A 409 9.08 -14.78 9.82
C GLN A 409 10.44 -15.39 9.47
N LEU A 410 10.57 -15.94 8.27
CA LEU A 410 11.84 -16.49 7.76
C LEU A 410 12.94 -15.43 7.72
N GLY A 411 12.61 -14.24 7.24
CA GLY A 411 13.53 -13.10 7.24
C GLY A 411 13.99 -12.70 8.64
N MET A 412 13.05 -12.63 9.59
CA MET A 412 13.34 -12.28 10.97
C MET A 412 14.18 -13.35 11.68
N VAL A 413 13.88 -14.63 11.49
CA VAL A 413 14.68 -15.74 12.05
C VAL A 413 16.11 -15.68 11.51
N ARG A 414 16.27 -15.49 10.18
CA ARG A 414 17.60 -15.32 9.58
C ARG A 414 18.34 -14.11 10.17
N HIS A 415 17.67 -12.98 10.33
CA HIS A 415 18.25 -11.78 10.91
C HIS A 415 18.77 -12.02 12.32
N TRP A 416 17.93 -12.53 13.25
CA TRP A 416 18.33 -12.78 14.64
C TRP A 416 19.45 -13.81 14.75
N TRP A 417 19.48 -14.79 13.84
CA TRP A 417 20.58 -15.74 13.77
C TRP A 417 21.91 -15.10 13.36
N LEU A 418 21.88 -14.19 12.39
CA LEU A 418 23.08 -13.49 11.91
C LEU A 418 23.65 -12.54 12.98
N VAL A 419 22.79 -11.79 13.67
CA VAL A 419 23.21 -10.82 14.71
C VAL A 419 23.30 -11.41 16.12
N ARG A 420 23.27 -12.73 16.28
CA ARG A 420 23.24 -13.41 17.58
C ARG A 420 24.42 -13.08 18.52
N LYS A 421 25.55 -12.67 17.97
CA LYS A 421 26.75 -12.27 18.75
C LYS A 421 26.68 -10.83 19.24
N GLU A 422 25.83 -9.97 18.62
CA GLU A 422 25.75 -8.54 18.88
C GLU A 422 24.61 -8.19 19.86
N VAL A 423 23.57 -9.01 19.91
CA VAL A 423 22.35 -8.73 20.67
C VAL A 423 22.19 -9.65 21.86
N LYS A 424 22.26 -9.13 23.09
CA LYS A 424 22.17 -9.92 24.35
C LYS A 424 20.89 -10.77 24.48
N LYS A 425 19.73 -10.28 23.97
CA LYS A 425 18.42 -10.95 24.09
C LYS A 425 17.98 -11.68 22.81
N TRP A 426 18.91 -12.09 21.96
CA TRP A 426 18.61 -12.71 20.68
C TRP A 426 17.77 -13.99 20.77
N VAL A 427 18.02 -14.81 21.81
CA VAL A 427 17.32 -16.09 22.04
C VAL A 427 15.80 -15.88 22.16
N GLY A 428 15.34 -14.95 23.00
CA GLY A 428 13.93 -14.66 23.14
C GLY A 428 13.31 -14.10 21.83
N LYS A 429 14.08 -13.28 21.10
CA LYS A 429 13.62 -12.71 19.84
C LYS A 429 13.51 -13.77 18.74
N ILE A 430 14.50 -14.65 18.58
CA ILE A 430 14.47 -15.72 17.58
C ILE A 430 13.42 -16.79 17.93
N THR A 431 13.17 -17.06 19.21
CA THR A 431 12.14 -18.02 19.63
C THR A 431 10.76 -17.56 19.19
N VAL A 432 10.39 -16.30 19.41
CA VAL A 432 9.09 -15.74 18.97
C VAL A 432 8.94 -15.88 17.46
N ASN A 433 9.94 -15.44 16.69
CA ASN A 433 9.88 -15.54 15.23
C ASN A 433 10.00 -16.99 14.74
N GLY A 434 10.72 -17.87 15.43
CA GLY A 434 10.83 -19.29 15.10
C GLY A 434 9.51 -20.03 15.29
N VAL A 435 8.82 -19.79 16.42
CA VAL A 435 7.46 -20.31 16.63
C VAL A 435 6.51 -19.76 15.55
N GLY A 436 6.59 -18.45 15.28
CA GLY A 436 5.82 -17.81 14.19
C GLY A 436 6.12 -18.43 12.83
N LEU A 437 7.38 -18.73 12.51
CA LEU A 437 7.80 -19.38 11.26
C LEU A 437 7.19 -20.77 11.11
N VAL A 438 7.31 -21.62 12.14
CA VAL A 438 6.76 -22.98 12.12
C VAL A 438 5.24 -22.92 11.94
N LEU A 439 4.58 -22.05 12.69
CA LEU A 439 3.13 -21.87 12.67
C LEU A 439 2.65 -21.36 11.31
N THR A 440 3.27 -20.31 10.76
CA THR A 440 2.89 -19.75 9.47
C THR A 440 3.22 -20.68 8.29
N ALA A 441 4.34 -21.44 8.37
CA ALA A 441 4.68 -22.47 7.38
C ALA A 441 3.64 -23.59 7.39
N PHE A 442 3.27 -24.07 8.57
CA PHE A 442 2.26 -25.11 8.74
C PHE A 442 0.89 -24.67 8.18
N ILE A 443 0.45 -23.46 8.53
CA ILE A 443 -0.82 -22.91 8.01
C ILE A 443 -0.74 -22.74 6.50
N LEU A 444 0.36 -22.19 5.96
CA LEU A 444 0.54 -21.98 4.52
C LEU A 444 0.39 -23.30 3.74
N VAL A 445 1.08 -24.35 4.21
CA VAL A 445 1.00 -25.68 3.57
C VAL A 445 -0.44 -26.24 3.69
N SER A 446 -1.03 -26.18 4.89
CA SER A 446 -2.39 -26.69 5.14
C SER A 446 -3.43 -25.97 4.29
N VAL A 447 -3.40 -24.61 4.27
CA VAL A 447 -4.30 -23.79 3.44
C VAL A 447 -4.11 -24.09 1.96
N SER A 448 -2.87 -24.17 1.50
CA SER A 448 -2.55 -24.42 0.08
C SER A 448 -3.08 -25.79 -0.37
N VAL A 449 -2.94 -26.84 0.44
CA VAL A 449 -3.40 -28.18 0.12
C VAL A 449 -4.93 -28.27 0.20
N ILE A 450 -5.52 -27.82 1.31
CA ILE A 450 -6.96 -27.99 1.59
C ILE A 450 -7.80 -27.13 0.63
N LYS A 451 -7.41 -25.87 0.43
CA LYS A 451 -8.15 -24.93 -0.43
C LYS A 451 -7.84 -25.04 -1.92
N PHE A 452 -6.84 -25.83 -2.33
CA PHE A 452 -6.44 -25.93 -3.74
C PHE A 452 -7.63 -26.27 -4.64
N TYR A 453 -8.36 -27.32 -4.31
CA TYR A 453 -9.52 -27.75 -5.08
C TYR A 453 -10.78 -26.88 -4.87
N GLU A 454 -10.82 -26.06 -3.83
CA GLU A 454 -11.92 -25.12 -3.56
C GLU A 454 -11.74 -23.79 -4.34
N GLY A 455 -10.71 -23.66 -5.17
CA GLY A 455 -10.41 -22.46 -5.96
C GLY A 455 -9.08 -21.77 -5.59
N GLY A 456 -8.34 -22.26 -4.60
CA GLY A 456 -7.06 -21.71 -4.16
C GLY A 456 -5.98 -21.69 -5.27
N TRP A 457 -6.07 -22.59 -6.25
CA TRP A 457 -5.19 -22.59 -7.43
C TRP A 457 -5.27 -21.28 -8.25
N ILE A 458 -6.46 -20.63 -8.26
CA ILE A 458 -6.68 -19.34 -8.94
C ILE A 458 -5.77 -18.27 -8.32
N THR A 459 -5.68 -18.24 -7.00
CA THR A 459 -4.81 -17.30 -6.28
C THR A 459 -3.35 -17.51 -6.62
N ILE A 460 -2.90 -18.77 -6.64
CA ILE A 460 -1.52 -19.13 -7.01
C ILE A 460 -1.24 -18.69 -8.45
N PHE A 461 -2.20 -18.90 -9.36
CA PHE A 461 -2.07 -18.48 -10.76
C PHE A 461 -2.02 -16.96 -10.91
N ILE A 462 -2.90 -16.20 -10.23
CA ILE A 462 -2.92 -14.72 -10.28
C ILE A 462 -1.61 -14.17 -9.70
N THR A 463 -1.20 -14.63 -8.51
CA THR A 463 0.02 -14.17 -7.86
C THR A 463 1.26 -14.55 -8.68
N GLY A 464 1.31 -15.77 -9.23
CA GLY A 464 2.37 -16.22 -10.14
C GLY A 464 2.46 -15.39 -11.43
N SER A 465 1.32 -15.05 -12.02
CA SER A 465 1.25 -14.16 -13.19
C SER A 465 1.76 -12.76 -12.88
N LEU A 466 1.42 -12.22 -11.70
CA LEU A 466 1.91 -10.92 -11.25
C LEU A 466 3.42 -10.94 -10.99
N VAL A 467 3.94 -12.02 -10.40
CA VAL A 467 5.38 -12.28 -10.24
C VAL A 467 6.09 -12.31 -11.59
N ALA A 468 5.54 -13.06 -12.57
CA ALA A 468 6.11 -13.13 -13.91
C ALA A 468 6.13 -11.74 -14.60
N ALA A 469 5.05 -10.97 -14.46
CA ALA A 469 4.99 -9.60 -14.96
C ALA A 469 6.03 -8.68 -14.29
N ALA A 470 6.21 -8.77 -12.98
CA ALA A 470 7.20 -8.00 -12.23
C ALA A 470 8.63 -8.34 -12.69
N VAL A 471 8.94 -9.62 -12.90
CA VAL A 471 10.24 -10.07 -13.43
C VAL A 471 10.47 -9.54 -14.85
N ALA A 472 9.47 -9.59 -15.72
CA ALA A 472 9.55 -9.06 -17.09
C ALA A 472 9.80 -7.56 -17.10
N ILE A 473 9.10 -6.79 -16.25
CA ILE A 473 9.31 -5.34 -16.08
C ILE A 473 10.73 -5.06 -15.58
N LYS A 474 11.19 -5.75 -14.55
CA LYS A 474 12.56 -5.61 -14.02
C LYS A 474 13.62 -5.90 -15.07
N HIS A 475 13.41 -6.94 -15.87
CA HIS A 475 14.32 -7.28 -16.97
C HIS A 475 14.36 -6.17 -18.03
N SER A 476 13.21 -5.60 -18.39
CA SER A 476 13.12 -4.47 -19.31
C SER A 476 13.87 -3.24 -18.80
N TYR A 477 13.70 -2.89 -17.51
CA TYR A 477 14.48 -1.80 -16.89
C TYR A 477 15.99 -2.08 -16.91
N LYS A 478 16.42 -3.30 -16.59
CA LYS A 478 17.85 -3.68 -16.65
C LYS A 478 18.42 -3.54 -18.07
N ARG A 479 17.66 -3.99 -19.07
CA ARG A 479 18.06 -3.83 -20.49
C ARG A 479 18.25 -2.37 -20.89
N SER A 480 17.38 -1.48 -20.43
CA SER A 480 17.46 -0.06 -20.73
C SER A 480 18.59 0.66 -19.95
N LEU A 481 18.98 0.13 -18.78
CA LEU A 481 20.05 0.72 -17.95
C LEU A 481 21.46 0.49 -18.51
N ILE A 482 21.71 -0.63 -19.17
CA ILE A 482 23.04 -0.96 -19.71
C ILE A 482 23.51 0.10 -20.73
N PRO A 483 22.69 0.48 -21.72
CA PRO A 483 23.04 1.55 -22.64
C PRO A 483 23.14 2.93 -21.97
N LEU A 484 22.29 3.24 -20.97
CA LEU A 484 22.34 4.48 -20.21
C LEU A 484 23.67 4.66 -19.48
N LYS A 485 24.19 3.61 -18.86
CA LYS A 485 25.51 3.64 -18.21
C LYS A 485 26.65 3.96 -19.18
N ARG A 486 26.52 3.62 -20.47
CA ARG A 486 27.49 4.02 -21.48
C ARG A 486 27.46 5.53 -21.76
N LEU A 487 26.28 6.15 -21.73
CA LEU A 487 26.17 7.61 -21.83
C LEU A 487 26.81 8.30 -20.61
N ASP A 488 26.82 7.66 -19.45
CA ASP A 488 27.44 8.22 -18.23
C ASP A 488 28.99 8.23 -18.28
N ASN A 489 29.63 7.57 -19.24
CA ASN A 489 31.08 7.71 -19.47
C ASN A 489 31.47 9.17 -19.76
N LEU A 490 30.57 9.94 -20.39
CA LEU A 490 30.77 11.39 -20.55
C LEU A 490 30.83 12.16 -19.23
N VAL A 491 30.11 11.67 -18.19
CA VAL A 491 30.17 12.30 -16.86
C VAL A 491 31.58 12.21 -16.29
N GLN A 492 32.28 11.07 -16.47
CA GLN A 492 33.64 10.89 -16.04
C GLN A 492 34.61 11.83 -16.82
N THR A 493 34.42 11.90 -18.14
CA THR A 493 35.21 12.78 -19.00
C THR A 493 34.99 14.27 -18.68
N ALA A 494 33.73 14.68 -18.49
CA ALA A 494 33.38 16.05 -18.11
C ALA A 494 33.93 16.45 -16.74
N ASN A 495 33.92 15.51 -15.76
CA ASN A 495 34.55 15.76 -14.46
C ASN A 495 36.06 15.91 -14.54
N ILE A 496 36.75 15.16 -15.41
CA ILE A 496 38.20 15.29 -15.66
C ILE A 496 38.49 16.59 -16.38
N SER A 497 37.68 16.99 -17.36
CA SER A 497 37.85 18.22 -18.11
C SER A 497 37.57 19.46 -17.27
N GLY A 498 36.59 19.40 -16.36
CA GLY A 498 36.32 20.47 -15.38
C GLY A 498 37.37 20.59 -14.27
N ALA A 499 38.19 19.55 -14.05
CA ALA A 499 39.28 19.53 -13.08
C ALA A 499 40.61 20.07 -13.64
N LYS A 500 40.80 20.18 -15.00
CA LYS A 500 41.93 20.88 -15.57
C LYS A 500 41.65 22.39 -15.47
N PRO A 501 42.46 23.15 -14.75
CA PRO A 501 42.36 24.62 -14.81
C PRO A 501 42.60 25.04 -16.27
N VAL A 502 41.52 25.41 -16.97
CA VAL A 502 41.68 26.24 -18.17
C VAL A 502 42.51 27.40 -17.70
N GLN A 503 43.65 27.68 -18.41
CA GLN A 503 44.50 28.83 -18.14
C GLN A 503 43.59 30.01 -17.81
N LYS A 504 43.73 30.53 -16.58
CA LYS A 504 43.01 31.72 -16.14
C LYS A 504 43.33 32.84 -17.10
N THR A 505 42.56 32.95 -18.17
CA THR A 505 42.37 34.26 -18.79
C THR A 505 41.71 35.10 -17.69
N ALA A 506 42.28 36.25 -17.41
CA ALA A 506 41.91 37.18 -16.33
C ALA A 506 40.53 37.86 -16.59
N ALA A 507 39.53 37.09 -16.98
CA ALA A 507 38.16 37.54 -17.13
C ALA A 507 37.37 37.00 -15.93
N GLY A 508 36.74 37.87 -15.15
CA GLY A 508 35.90 37.57 -14.01
C GLY A 508 34.79 36.57 -14.36
N THR A 509 34.04 36.12 -13.36
CA THR A 509 32.85 35.22 -13.54
C THR A 509 32.02 35.70 -14.74
N PRO A 510 31.68 34.82 -15.72
CA PRO A 510 30.91 35.23 -16.89
C PRO A 510 29.61 35.91 -16.46
N VAL A 511 29.31 37.07 -17.02
CA VAL A 511 28.12 37.88 -16.71
C VAL A 511 27.05 37.62 -17.75
N PHE A 512 25.81 37.70 -17.36
CA PHE A 512 24.66 37.56 -18.26
C PHE A 512 24.70 38.58 -19.38
N ASP A 513 24.61 38.13 -20.63
CA ASP A 513 24.54 39.00 -21.82
C ASP A 513 23.08 39.19 -22.27
N PRO A 514 22.47 40.39 -22.04
CA PRO A 514 21.08 40.64 -22.40
C PRO A 514 20.80 40.62 -23.91
N LYS A 515 21.84 40.76 -24.76
CA LYS A 515 21.70 40.75 -26.21
C LYS A 515 21.83 39.37 -26.83
N ALA A 516 22.39 38.42 -26.09
CA ALA A 516 22.58 37.06 -26.55
C ALA A 516 21.32 36.21 -26.30
N LYS A 517 21.08 35.23 -27.18
CA LYS A 517 20.02 34.24 -26.97
C LYS A 517 20.32 33.36 -25.79
N THR A 518 19.27 32.95 -25.10
CA THR A 518 19.31 32.11 -23.90
C THR A 518 18.87 30.69 -24.23
N ALA A 519 19.70 29.67 -23.91
CA ALA A 519 19.35 28.27 -23.98
C ALA A 519 18.89 27.78 -22.60
N VAL A 520 17.71 27.17 -22.53
CA VAL A 520 17.20 26.56 -21.31
C VAL A 520 17.17 25.05 -21.49
N ILE A 521 18.00 24.33 -20.74
CA ILE A 521 18.17 22.89 -20.86
C ILE A 521 17.44 22.20 -19.71
N LEU A 522 16.43 21.39 -20.06
CA LEU A 522 15.71 20.56 -19.09
C LEU A 522 16.54 19.32 -18.77
N VAL A 523 16.88 19.14 -17.51
CA VAL A 523 17.71 18.03 -17.03
C VAL A 523 16.98 17.23 -15.93
N SER A 524 17.32 15.95 -15.79
CA SER A 524 16.79 15.05 -14.74
C SER A 524 17.89 14.56 -13.80
N GLY A 525 18.91 15.39 -13.57
CA GLY A 525 20.10 15.10 -12.80
C GLY A 525 21.38 15.29 -13.63
N TYR A 526 22.55 15.29 -12.98
CA TYR A 526 23.84 15.36 -13.66
C TYR A 526 24.21 13.98 -14.21
N ASN A 527 23.76 13.69 -15.43
CA ASN A 527 23.89 12.38 -16.08
C ASN A 527 24.23 12.51 -17.57
N GLY A 528 24.52 11.37 -18.20
CA GLY A 528 24.89 11.33 -19.63
C GLY A 528 23.81 11.90 -20.55
N LEU A 529 22.51 11.71 -20.25
CA LEU A 529 21.42 12.27 -21.06
C LEU A 529 21.45 13.79 -21.08
N GLY A 530 21.60 14.42 -19.92
CA GLY A 530 21.68 15.88 -19.81
C GLY A 530 22.93 16.43 -20.47
N LEU A 531 24.11 15.77 -20.29
CA LEU A 531 25.35 16.17 -20.93
C LEU A 531 25.31 16.04 -22.45
N HIS A 532 24.78 14.94 -22.98
CA HIS A 532 24.57 14.79 -24.42
C HIS A 532 23.65 15.88 -24.97
N THR A 533 22.56 16.19 -24.26
CA THR A 533 21.65 17.27 -24.65
C THR A 533 22.40 18.59 -24.73
N LEU A 534 23.19 18.93 -23.70
CA LEU A 534 24.03 20.14 -23.67
C LEU A 534 25.01 20.18 -24.85
N PHE A 535 25.76 19.11 -25.06
CA PHE A 535 26.75 19.07 -26.14
C PHE A 535 26.10 19.07 -27.53
N TYR A 536 24.92 18.48 -27.71
CA TYR A 536 24.19 18.64 -28.97
C TYR A 536 23.78 20.10 -29.22
N VAL A 537 23.29 20.79 -28.17
CA VAL A 537 22.88 22.20 -28.28
C VAL A 537 24.10 23.05 -28.65
N THR A 538 25.23 22.92 -27.96
CA THR A 538 26.44 23.69 -28.25
C THR A 538 27.02 23.34 -29.62
N ARG A 539 27.00 22.08 -30.05
CA ARG A 539 27.49 21.65 -31.36
C ARG A 539 26.60 22.11 -32.52
N LEU A 540 25.29 22.06 -32.40
CA LEU A 540 24.37 22.38 -33.49
C LEU A 540 24.16 23.87 -33.68
N PHE A 541 24.20 24.64 -32.58
CA PHE A 541 23.90 26.06 -32.59
C PHE A 541 25.13 26.95 -32.42
N GLY A 542 26.32 26.37 -32.19
CA GLY A 542 27.59 27.09 -32.03
C GLY A 542 27.48 28.23 -31.01
N ASP A 543 27.95 29.43 -31.42
CA ASP A 543 27.98 30.63 -30.58
C ASP A 543 26.66 31.38 -30.47
N THR A 544 25.53 30.77 -30.96
CA THR A 544 24.22 31.41 -30.94
C THR A 544 23.73 31.67 -29.51
N PHE A 545 24.06 30.79 -28.57
CA PHE A 545 23.71 30.90 -27.18
C PHE A 545 24.94 31.24 -26.34
N ARG A 546 24.81 32.26 -25.50
CA ARG A 546 25.86 32.65 -24.53
C ARG A 546 25.36 32.55 -23.09
N ASN A 547 24.04 32.52 -22.89
CA ASN A 547 23.42 32.32 -21.61
C ASN A 547 22.79 30.93 -21.55
N PHE A 548 23.08 30.17 -20.48
CA PHE A 548 22.57 28.81 -20.27
C PHE A 548 21.84 28.72 -18.95
N PHE A 549 20.59 28.27 -18.98
CA PHE A 549 19.83 27.94 -17.81
C PHE A 549 19.61 26.41 -17.76
N PHE A 550 19.85 25.83 -16.60
CA PHE A 550 19.55 24.40 -16.37
C PHE A 550 18.34 24.30 -15.46
N VAL A 551 17.29 23.64 -15.91
CA VAL A 551 16.04 23.49 -15.16
C VAL A 551 15.87 22.03 -14.77
N GLN A 552 15.72 21.76 -13.47
CA GLN A 552 15.44 20.44 -12.92
C GLN A 552 14.25 20.50 -11.98
N ALA A 553 13.24 19.64 -12.23
CA ALA A 553 12.15 19.41 -11.30
C ALA A 553 12.47 18.22 -10.40
N GLY A 554 12.53 18.44 -9.09
CA GLY A 554 12.58 17.39 -8.09
C GLY A 554 11.18 16.85 -7.82
N VAL A 555 10.96 15.56 -8.07
CA VAL A 555 9.64 14.94 -7.90
C VAL A 555 9.53 14.34 -6.50
N ILE A 556 8.49 14.76 -5.76
CA ILE A 556 8.13 14.15 -4.49
C ILE A 556 7.37 12.86 -4.81
N ASP A 557 7.98 11.72 -4.52
CA ASP A 557 7.42 10.39 -4.70
C ASP A 557 7.20 9.66 -3.35
N ALA A 558 6.68 8.45 -3.40
CA ALA A 558 6.44 7.62 -2.22
C ALA A 558 7.72 7.32 -1.42
N GLY A 559 8.91 7.40 -2.03
CA GLY A 559 10.20 7.20 -1.39
C GLY A 559 10.65 8.40 -0.56
N ASN A 560 10.40 9.62 -1.07
CA ASN A 560 10.86 10.88 -0.48
C ASN A 560 9.82 11.51 0.45
N PHE A 561 8.55 11.13 0.36
CA PHE A 561 7.48 11.65 1.21
C PHE A 561 7.40 10.93 2.56
N LYS A 562 8.50 10.93 3.31
CA LYS A 562 8.61 10.27 4.63
C LYS A 562 8.80 11.24 5.79
N GLY A 563 9.14 12.49 5.51
CA GLY A 563 9.37 13.54 6.49
C GLY A 563 9.80 14.83 5.81
N LYS A 564 9.90 15.91 6.59
CA LYS A 564 10.36 17.21 6.08
C LYS A 564 11.84 17.15 5.66
N GLU A 565 12.65 16.43 6.43
CA GLU A 565 14.09 16.25 6.16
C GLU A 565 14.36 15.60 4.80
N GLU A 566 13.54 14.61 4.39
CA GLU A 566 13.70 13.94 3.12
C GLU A 566 13.39 14.86 1.93
N ILE A 567 12.42 15.76 2.09
CA ILE A 567 12.12 16.78 1.06
C ILE A 567 13.26 17.81 0.98
N GLU A 568 13.83 18.21 2.11
CA GLU A 568 15.00 19.11 2.15
C GLU A 568 16.23 18.46 1.50
N LYS A 569 16.51 17.19 1.81
CA LYS A 569 17.56 16.40 1.14
C LYS A 569 17.35 16.26 -0.37
N LEU A 570 16.10 16.08 -0.82
CA LEU A 570 15.78 16.06 -2.24
C LEU A 570 16.15 17.40 -2.90
N LYS A 571 15.79 18.51 -2.26
CA LYS A 571 16.11 19.85 -2.76
C LYS A 571 17.62 20.08 -2.85
N GLU A 572 18.36 19.78 -1.76
CA GLU A 572 19.82 19.88 -1.73
C GLU A 572 20.47 19.03 -2.83
N HIS A 573 19.98 17.81 -3.04
CA HIS A 573 20.49 16.93 -4.09
C HIS A 573 20.29 17.53 -5.48
N VAL A 574 19.10 18.05 -5.79
CA VAL A 574 18.79 18.72 -7.06
C VAL A 574 19.70 19.92 -7.28
N ASP A 575 19.88 20.76 -6.25
CA ASP A 575 20.71 21.96 -6.33
C ASP A 575 22.21 21.61 -6.53
N VAL A 576 22.71 20.57 -5.89
CA VAL A 576 24.08 20.05 -6.08
C VAL A 576 24.30 19.57 -7.53
N GLU A 577 23.33 18.85 -8.09
CA GLU A 577 23.42 18.35 -9.47
C GLU A 577 23.37 19.48 -10.50
N LEU A 578 22.50 20.46 -10.32
CA LEU A 578 22.43 21.66 -11.17
C LEU A 578 23.73 22.45 -11.13
N ASN A 579 24.32 22.64 -9.95
CA ASN A 579 25.57 23.35 -9.77
C ASN A 579 26.77 22.73 -10.54
N ARG A 580 26.72 21.41 -10.81
CA ARG A 580 27.71 20.74 -11.65
C ARG A 580 27.65 21.24 -13.12
N TYR A 581 26.45 21.39 -13.68
CA TYR A 581 26.27 21.96 -15.02
C TYR A 581 26.70 23.41 -15.07
N VAL A 582 26.33 24.20 -14.06
CA VAL A 582 26.73 25.62 -13.95
C VAL A 582 28.23 25.75 -13.96
N LYS A 583 28.94 25.01 -13.10
CA LYS A 583 30.41 25.01 -13.05
C LYS A 583 31.06 24.59 -14.37
N LEU A 584 30.48 23.57 -15.03
CA LEU A 584 30.98 23.09 -16.31
C LEU A 584 30.92 24.20 -17.39
N MET A 585 29.81 24.93 -17.47
CA MET A 585 29.64 26.00 -18.47
C MET A 585 30.44 27.26 -18.13
N GLN A 586 30.50 27.62 -16.85
CA GLN A 586 31.32 28.74 -16.41
C GLN A 586 32.82 28.51 -16.67
N ALA A 587 33.29 27.25 -16.51
CA ALA A 587 34.66 26.88 -16.88
C ALA A 587 34.96 27.02 -18.40
N GLN A 588 33.91 26.97 -19.23
CA GLN A 588 33.98 27.19 -20.68
C GLN A 588 33.77 28.67 -21.10
N GLY A 589 33.57 29.57 -20.14
CA GLY A 589 33.39 31.00 -20.39
C GLY A 589 31.96 31.44 -20.69
N PHE A 590 30.97 30.60 -20.46
CA PHE A 590 29.54 30.91 -20.65
C PHE A 590 28.87 31.31 -19.35
N TYR A 591 27.90 32.24 -19.41
CA TYR A 591 27.03 32.48 -18.29
C TYR A 591 26.10 31.26 -18.07
N ALA A 592 26.01 30.79 -16.83
CA ALA A 592 25.17 29.68 -16.51
C ALA A 592 24.51 29.82 -15.13
N GLU A 593 23.25 29.44 -15.05
CA GLU A 593 22.43 29.43 -13.82
C GLU A 593 21.60 28.15 -13.73
N GLY A 594 21.44 27.63 -12.49
CA GLY A 594 20.58 26.44 -12.19
C GLY A 594 19.29 26.87 -11.52
N LEU A 595 18.15 26.39 -12.03
CA LEU A 595 16.83 26.66 -11.48
C LEU A 595 16.16 25.35 -11.11
N SER A 596 15.86 25.19 -9.83
CA SER A 596 15.16 24.01 -9.30
C SER A 596 13.72 24.33 -8.92
N SER A 597 12.83 23.34 -9.08
CA SER A 597 11.51 23.35 -8.49
C SER A 597 11.21 21.98 -7.89
N ILE A 598 10.51 21.95 -6.77
CA ILE A 598 10.14 20.71 -6.07
C ILE A 598 8.62 20.59 -6.04
N GLY A 599 8.09 19.47 -6.52
CA GLY A 599 6.64 19.21 -6.53
C GLY A 599 6.30 17.77 -6.81
N THR A 600 5.02 17.49 -6.99
CA THR A 600 4.51 16.12 -7.26
C THR A 600 4.43 15.78 -8.76
N ASP A 601 4.37 16.79 -9.63
CA ASP A 601 4.32 16.64 -11.10
C ASP A 601 5.45 17.40 -11.77
N ALA A 602 6.45 16.67 -12.30
CA ALA A 602 7.59 17.26 -12.99
C ALA A 602 7.19 18.17 -14.16
N VAL A 603 6.12 17.83 -14.91
CA VAL A 603 5.68 18.62 -16.07
C VAL A 603 5.09 19.95 -15.61
N GLU A 604 4.33 19.95 -14.52
CA GLU A 604 3.77 21.18 -13.97
C GLU A 604 4.87 22.09 -13.41
N GLU A 605 5.81 21.52 -12.65
CA GLU A 605 6.91 22.28 -12.08
C GLU A 605 7.82 22.89 -13.15
N ILE A 606 8.14 22.13 -14.20
CA ILE A 606 8.91 22.64 -15.35
C ILE A 606 8.16 23.81 -16.01
N CYS A 607 6.83 23.68 -16.20
CA CYS A 607 6.04 24.76 -16.80
C CYS A 607 6.01 26.03 -15.92
N ASN A 608 5.91 25.87 -14.60
CA ASN A 608 5.94 27.01 -13.67
C ASN A 608 7.26 27.76 -13.74
N VAL A 609 8.39 27.04 -13.74
CA VAL A 609 9.72 27.65 -13.89
C VAL A 609 9.87 28.29 -15.28
N ALA A 610 9.39 27.62 -16.34
CA ALA A 610 9.48 28.11 -17.72
C ALA A 610 8.74 29.45 -17.91
N ASN A 611 7.55 29.60 -17.32
CA ASN A 611 6.80 30.86 -17.40
C ASN A 611 7.60 32.02 -16.79
N GLY A 612 8.23 31.82 -15.61
CA GLY A 612 9.08 32.83 -14.99
C GLY A 612 10.34 33.17 -15.81
N ILE A 613 10.88 32.17 -16.56
CA ILE A 613 12.03 32.41 -17.45
C ILE A 613 11.56 33.22 -18.66
N ILE A 614 10.45 32.88 -19.32
CA ILE A 614 9.96 33.60 -20.51
C ILE A 614 9.54 35.03 -20.18
N GLU A 615 8.97 35.30 -19.01
CA GLU A 615 8.67 36.66 -18.57
C GLU A 615 9.89 37.54 -18.46
N ARG A 616 11.05 36.98 -18.04
CA ARG A 616 12.31 37.71 -17.90
C ARG A 616 13.15 37.70 -19.17
N TYR A 617 13.08 36.60 -19.94
CA TYR A 617 13.90 36.35 -21.13
C TYR A 617 13.04 35.88 -22.30
N PRO A 618 12.31 36.76 -22.99
CA PRO A 618 11.35 36.37 -24.04
C PRO A 618 11.99 35.63 -25.23
N GLN A 619 13.29 35.74 -25.42
CA GLN A 619 14.02 35.04 -26.49
C GLN A 619 14.62 33.69 -26.04
N ALA A 620 14.23 33.17 -24.87
CA ALA A 620 14.71 31.89 -24.38
C ALA A 620 14.14 30.73 -25.24
N VAL A 621 15.03 29.80 -25.57
CA VAL A 621 14.68 28.55 -26.29
C VAL A 621 14.92 27.36 -25.36
N PHE A 622 13.92 26.53 -25.22
CA PHE A 622 13.97 25.36 -24.36
C PHE A 622 14.45 24.12 -25.12
N PHE A 623 15.23 23.28 -24.44
CA PHE A 623 15.77 22.04 -24.97
C PHE A 623 15.52 20.90 -24.00
N GLY A 624 15.09 19.73 -24.52
CA GLY A 624 14.93 18.51 -23.73
C GLY A 624 15.55 17.31 -24.43
N GLY A 625 16.33 16.52 -23.72
CA GLY A 625 16.88 15.28 -24.24
C GLY A 625 15.82 14.17 -24.26
N GLN A 626 15.76 13.44 -25.39
CA GLN A 626 14.88 12.28 -25.58
C GLN A 626 15.71 11.06 -25.95
N MET A 627 15.60 10.02 -25.13
CA MET A 627 16.23 8.72 -25.44
C MET A 627 15.53 8.03 -26.61
N ILE A 628 16.32 7.56 -27.57
CA ILE A 628 15.83 6.73 -28.67
C ILE A 628 16.46 5.34 -28.55
N PHE A 629 15.63 4.33 -28.41
CA PHE A 629 16.03 2.94 -28.37
C PHE A 629 15.98 2.32 -29.77
N PRO A 630 16.92 1.43 -30.14
CA PRO A 630 16.95 0.80 -31.48
C PRO A 630 15.73 -0.06 -31.81
N GLN A 631 15.08 -0.61 -30.78
CA GLN A 631 13.86 -1.39 -30.91
C GLN A 631 12.74 -0.77 -30.08
N ASP A 632 11.68 -0.35 -30.76
CA ASP A 632 10.48 0.26 -30.18
C ASP A 632 9.56 -0.84 -29.63
N GLY A 633 9.91 -1.41 -28.46
CA GLY A 633 9.08 -2.40 -27.78
C GLY A 633 7.97 -1.74 -26.95
N PHE A 634 6.87 -2.48 -26.73
CA PHE A 634 5.75 -2.04 -25.88
C PHE A 634 6.21 -1.55 -24.50
N PHE A 635 7.14 -2.26 -23.87
CA PHE A 635 7.67 -1.90 -22.57
C PHE A 635 8.51 -0.60 -22.62
N ASN A 636 9.23 -0.32 -23.69
CA ASN A 636 9.99 0.93 -23.81
C ASN A 636 9.07 2.14 -23.85
N LYS A 637 7.93 2.04 -24.56
CA LYS A 637 6.90 3.11 -24.60
C LYS A 637 6.20 3.28 -23.24
N LEU A 638 5.95 2.18 -22.53
CA LEU A 638 5.26 2.20 -21.24
C LEU A 638 6.14 2.73 -20.10
N LEU A 639 7.45 2.41 -20.12
CA LEU A 639 8.38 2.65 -19.01
C LEU A 639 9.22 3.91 -19.17
N HIS A 640 9.40 4.41 -20.42
CA HIS A 640 10.26 5.53 -20.74
C HIS A 640 9.55 6.55 -21.65
N ASN A 641 10.05 7.74 -21.73
CA ASN A 641 9.70 8.76 -22.74
C ASN A 641 8.42 9.58 -22.52
N TYR A 642 7.86 9.60 -21.32
CA TYR A 642 6.59 10.33 -21.13
C TYR A 642 6.77 11.83 -20.85
N THR A 643 7.76 12.21 -20.04
CA THR A 643 7.89 13.58 -19.50
C THR A 643 8.20 14.61 -20.59
N THR A 644 9.17 14.33 -21.46
CA THR A 644 9.62 15.28 -22.51
C THR A 644 8.48 15.63 -23.47
N PHE A 645 7.71 14.63 -23.92
CA PHE A 645 6.56 14.86 -24.80
C PHE A 645 5.38 15.55 -24.09
N ALA A 646 5.20 15.28 -22.81
CA ALA A 646 4.16 15.94 -22.01
C ALA A 646 4.49 17.44 -21.84
N VAL A 647 5.75 17.77 -21.57
CA VAL A 647 6.23 19.17 -21.54
C VAL A 647 6.06 19.82 -22.89
N GLN A 648 6.48 19.16 -24.01
CA GLN A 648 6.31 19.67 -25.36
C GLN A 648 4.86 20.04 -25.65
N LYS A 649 3.92 19.16 -25.32
CA LYS A 649 2.47 19.41 -25.55
C LYS A 649 1.96 20.63 -24.77
N ARG A 650 2.46 20.86 -23.55
CA ARG A 650 2.10 22.04 -22.75
C ARG A 650 2.74 23.32 -23.29
N PHE A 651 4.04 23.27 -23.60
CA PHE A 651 4.76 24.40 -24.16
C PHE A 651 4.21 24.85 -25.51
N TYR A 652 3.86 23.87 -26.39
CA TYR A 652 3.21 24.16 -27.67
C TYR A 652 1.91 24.98 -27.49
N ARG A 653 1.09 24.62 -26.50
CA ARG A 653 -0.15 25.35 -26.19
C ARG A 653 0.07 26.76 -25.63
N GLN A 654 1.23 27.02 -25.09
CA GLN A 654 1.65 28.30 -24.50
C GLN A 654 2.50 29.15 -25.46
N GLY A 655 2.80 28.63 -26.66
CA GLY A 655 3.67 29.31 -27.63
C GLY A 655 5.15 29.35 -27.21
N ILE A 656 5.59 28.48 -26.27
CA ILE A 656 6.96 28.41 -25.79
C ILE A 656 7.81 27.57 -26.77
N PRO A 657 8.93 28.12 -27.34
CA PRO A 657 9.82 27.35 -28.21
C PRO A 657 10.49 26.20 -27.48
N PHE A 658 10.26 24.97 -27.94
CA PHE A 658 10.84 23.76 -27.33
C PHE A 658 11.35 22.79 -28.39
N LEU A 659 12.65 22.46 -28.32
CA LEU A 659 13.32 21.51 -29.20
C LEU A 659 13.67 20.24 -28.44
N ILE A 660 13.28 19.09 -29.02
CA ILE A 660 13.62 17.78 -28.49
C ILE A 660 14.89 17.25 -29.17
N MET A 661 15.93 17.00 -28.39
CA MET A 661 17.21 16.45 -28.86
C MET A 661 17.16 14.92 -28.83
N PRO A 662 17.21 14.23 -29.99
CA PRO A 662 17.19 12.78 -30.06
C PRO A 662 18.54 12.19 -29.66
N ILE A 663 18.60 11.48 -28.54
CA ILE A 663 19.83 10.83 -28.06
C ILE A 663 19.72 9.35 -28.24
N ARG A 664 20.48 8.78 -29.18
CA ARG A 664 20.50 7.36 -29.44
C ARG A 664 21.18 6.60 -28.30
N VAL A 665 20.49 5.61 -27.76
CA VAL A 665 20.94 4.76 -26.67
C VAL A 665 21.22 3.37 -27.24
N GLY A 666 22.48 3.08 -27.58
CA GLY A 666 22.92 1.74 -27.97
C GLY A 666 23.43 1.56 -29.38
N LEU A 667 24.29 0.56 -29.52
CA LEU A 667 25.08 0.08 -30.63
C LEU A 667 26.24 1.02 -30.99
N GLY A 668 27.40 0.61 -30.48
CA GLY A 668 28.65 1.32 -30.68
C GLY A 668 28.88 1.76 -32.11
N ALA A 669 29.37 2.97 -32.26
CA ALA A 669 30.32 3.29 -33.27
C ALA A 669 31.68 2.82 -32.78
#